data_8fc85f9a5f57e7fe5cb1c5225bb1a4c6
#
_entry.id   8fc85f9a5f57e7fe5cb1c5225bb1a4c6
#
_cell.length_a   1.000
_cell.length_b   1.000
_cell.length_c   1.000
_cell.angle_alpha   90.00
_cell.angle_beta   90.00
_cell.angle_gamma   90.00
#
_symmetry.space_group_name_H-M   'P 1'
#
loop_
_entity.id
_entity.type
_entity.pdbx_description
1 polymer ?
#
loop_
_entity_poly.entity_id
_entity_poly.type
_entity_poly.pdbx_seq_one_letter_code
_entity_poly.pdbx_strand_id
1 'polypeptide(L)'
;MQRSAKGTGDNGGMKTITNIADRLFRKVEPVDSSFGSEAAGAAVEGAAGETSGQTGAQTKSQTGAAFPAETRTPAFCAIDCPGRCPLELHLRDGELARVSANKAAPACHRGRSMRAWANSPDRLMWPLRRVGPRGSAQFERVTWDEALDEISDQLARIRREHGNESIYLAYTTGQSCTTADPFERLMNCFGGFLDHYNNYSNPQINAMVRSMYGPGALYPGGSELDAAADARLVLVFGASPAETGTGRATWHGAWDRVVGQVGERGGRIVMVDPRRNGSIPKRKRPASGGENEGQALAVCATPPADDSERKGQPGASACSNTFPSNVASDRQTVSWLPINPGTDGALAAALLHELAFTHNALDWDFLRERCIGFTDEMLPEHRRGLGLSVMDYLRGTGYDHVAKTPAWAAAITGVPADDIRELASQLATARPAFIMQGWGPQRRSNGEMTSGMIMMLTAALGQVGLPGTNNGMNIAWGGGFLTRVSAGQNAVPFRIPAYRFLDAIENGESLGTREGVRGLPEAGYGNAGGSGFAAEGKPEQSSPGKRATDSVQHQDSAAHLPSSIKAIICHGGNCLTNQHGDVNRAHRVLGDPSKCEFILNVDVEFTDSARYADIVLPDLFRMEQESAMDADTWGRRIAVSTGELGARFERRGAWEVCVELAKHWGIEDAFTEGRTESEWIRLLYEGDRERSTGLPTFDLLLEEGLAWRTDRTEPFVALADWRSDPDAHPLDTPSGKIELFSEQLAAVAEALRGTPDEGAITPIPTYVPEWGPAEFSVERPATDGAQEPGTELRANGHGCESDAFLPANGHGCESDAGLPANGRKSESSTEPACDQPLRVFGFHSVARIHSSWGNVPAVSRRVPQVISINPADADARDIATDDLVEASNRFGTLRLPAHVTEDVIAGTIVMPQGAWWQAEGRSMQNTPGAASDRTADADAAELIDVGGCINTLTTSRPSPLAFGNPQHTCWCHLHRHMGTEAYLSETAHPA
;
A
#
# COMPACT_ATOMS: atom_id res chain seq x y z
N MET A 1 54.45 -14.60 24.21
CA MET A 1 54.81 -15.23 25.51
C MET A 1 53.62 -16.04 25.97
N GLN A 2 53.82 -17.34 26.09
CA GLN A 2 52.91 -18.36 26.57
C GLN A 2 52.52 -18.16 28.02
N ARG A 3 51.30 -18.48 28.39
CA ARG A 3 50.97 -19.33 29.53
C ARG A 3 49.51 -19.76 29.52
N SER A 4 49.32 -20.95 29.25
CA SER A 4 48.48 -22.03 29.68
C SER A 4 47.88 -21.92 31.08
N ALA A 5 46.54 -22.22 31.19
CA ALA A 5 46.01 -22.94 32.38
C ALA A 5 44.84 -23.81 31.93
N LYS A 6 44.97 -25.06 32.27
CA LYS A 6 43.99 -26.18 32.20
C LYS A 6 42.94 -26.04 33.30
N GLY A 7 41.74 -26.52 33.04
CA GLY A 7 40.70 -26.75 34.03
C GLY A 7 39.53 -27.48 33.46
N THR A 8 39.55 -28.77 33.51
CA THR A 8 38.57 -29.82 33.83
C THR A 8 37.09 -29.59 33.53
N GLY A 9 36.58 -30.57 32.81
CA GLY A 9 35.27 -30.71 32.25
C GLY A 9 34.13 -30.94 33.23
N ASP A 10 32.96 -30.72 32.71
CA ASP A 10 31.77 -31.42 33.19
C ASP A 10 30.88 -31.76 31.97
N ASN A 11 30.72 -33.06 31.73
CA ASN A 11 29.96 -33.69 30.68
C ASN A 11 28.52 -33.99 31.16
N GLY A 12 27.80 -32.97 31.65
CA GLY A 12 26.43 -33.14 32.17
C GLY A 12 25.31 -32.48 31.38
N GLY A 13 25.64 -31.57 30.47
CA GLY A 13 24.64 -30.72 29.78
C GLY A 13 24.04 -31.29 28.51
N MET A 14 24.65 -32.23 27.86
CA MET A 14 24.30 -32.66 26.50
C MET A 14 23.25 -33.76 26.38
N LYS A 15 22.84 -34.38 27.52
CA LYS A 15 21.78 -35.41 27.52
C LYS A 15 20.37 -34.89 27.81
N THR A 16 20.23 -33.62 28.22
CA THR A 16 18.93 -33.01 28.56
C THR A 16 18.29 -32.35 27.37
N ILE A 17 19.07 -31.88 26.39
CA ILE A 17 18.55 -31.20 25.20
C ILE A 17 17.96 -32.19 24.18
N THR A 18 18.54 -33.37 24.05
CA THR A 18 18.04 -34.42 23.13
C THR A 18 16.70 -35.01 23.59
N ASN A 19 16.37 -34.96 24.87
CA ASN A 19 15.11 -35.46 25.41
C ASN A 19 13.95 -34.45 25.30
N ILE A 20 14.24 -33.17 25.06
CA ILE A 20 13.22 -32.13 24.85
C ILE A 20 12.80 -32.10 23.38
N ALA A 21 13.73 -32.28 22.47
CA ALA A 21 13.45 -32.39 21.04
C ALA A 21 12.54 -33.61 20.73
N ASP A 22 12.83 -34.77 21.29
CA ASP A 22 12.03 -36.00 21.09
C ASP A 22 10.61 -35.92 21.70
N ARG A 23 10.37 -35.03 22.66
CA ARG A 23 9.02 -34.77 23.20
C ARG A 23 8.23 -33.77 22.41
N LEU A 24 8.87 -32.84 21.73
CA LEU A 24 8.20 -31.84 20.87
C LEU A 24 7.79 -32.42 19.53
N PHE A 25 8.51 -33.39 18.99
CA PHE A 25 8.17 -34.04 17.72
C PHE A 25 7.16 -35.19 17.81
N ARG A 26 6.79 -35.64 19.02
CA ARG A 26 5.83 -36.76 19.21
C ARG A 26 4.40 -36.35 19.53
N LYS A 27 4.04 -35.05 19.55
CA LYS A 27 2.66 -34.61 19.80
C LYS A 27 2.29 -33.43 18.92
N VAL A 28 2.19 -33.67 17.65
CA VAL A 28 1.22 -32.95 16.81
C VAL A 28 0.29 -34.03 16.26
N GLU A 29 -0.70 -34.39 17.06
CA GLU A 29 -1.89 -35.05 16.51
C GLU A 29 -2.55 -34.08 15.54
N PRO A 30 -3.01 -34.54 14.37
CA PRO A 30 -3.71 -33.68 13.44
C PRO A 30 -4.93 -33.11 14.16
N VAL A 31 -5.04 -31.80 14.19
CA VAL A 31 -6.28 -31.13 14.59
C VAL A 31 -7.37 -31.63 13.66
N ASP A 32 -8.31 -32.31 14.25
CA ASP A 32 -9.50 -32.88 13.61
C ASP A 32 -10.22 -31.80 12.83
N SER A 33 -10.17 -31.90 11.50
CA SER A 33 -10.84 -30.99 10.57
C SER A 33 -12.32 -31.36 10.43
N SER A 34 -13.03 -31.41 11.55
CA SER A 34 -14.48 -31.59 11.56
C SER A 34 -15.19 -30.24 11.52
N PHE A 35 -15.07 -29.54 10.42
CA PHE A 35 -16.03 -28.53 10.01
C PHE A 35 -16.43 -28.73 8.55
N GLY A 36 -17.57 -29.41 8.36
CA GLY A 36 -18.47 -29.20 7.24
C GLY A 36 -18.12 -29.88 5.92
N SER A 37 -18.34 -31.19 5.84
CA SER A 37 -18.76 -31.83 4.60
C SER A 37 -19.92 -32.79 4.87
N GLU A 38 -21.07 -32.26 5.15
CA GLU A 38 -22.33 -32.97 4.93
C GLU A 38 -22.93 -32.44 3.64
N ALA A 39 -22.93 -33.31 2.62
CA ALA A 39 -23.99 -33.40 1.66
C ALA A 39 -23.74 -34.57 0.67
N ALA A 40 -24.68 -35.46 0.73
CA ALA A 40 -25.11 -36.39 -0.33
C ALA A 40 -24.35 -37.71 -0.49
N GLY A 41 -24.82 -38.68 0.22
CA GLY A 41 -24.70 -40.10 -0.09
C GLY A 41 -25.97 -40.81 0.33
N ALA A 42 -26.96 -40.85 -0.52
CA ALA A 42 -28.12 -41.72 -0.30
C ALA A 42 -27.70 -43.16 -0.57
N ALA A 43 -27.74 -43.96 0.47
CA ALA A 43 -27.57 -45.40 0.45
C ALA A 43 -28.88 -46.04 -0.05
N VAL A 44 -28.77 -46.98 -1.00
CA VAL A 44 -29.81 -48.00 -1.23
C VAL A 44 -29.22 -49.32 -0.80
N GLU A 45 -29.72 -49.84 0.32
CA GLU A 45 -29.57 -51.26 0.69
C GLU A 45 -30.44 -52.13 -0.19
N GLY A 46 -29.90 -53.26 -0.59
CA GLY A 46 -30.64 -54.28 -1.36
C GLY A 46 -29.91 -55.61 -1.47
N ALA A 47 -30.06 -56.42 -0.44
CA ALA A 47 -30.16 -57.88 -0.42
C ALA A 47 -29.25 -58.77 -1.25
N ALA A 48 -28.59 -59.66 -0.52
CA ALA A 48 -27.88 -60.85 -0.94
C ALA A 48 -28.75 -61.89 -1.66
N GLY A 49 -28.14 -62.54 -2.65
CA GLY A 49 -28.69 -63.77 -3.24
C GLY A 49 -27.60 -64.48 -4.06
N GLU A 50 -27.10 -65.56 -3.46
CA GLU A 50 -26.24 -66.54 -4.13
C GLU A 50 -26.95 -67.24 -5.27
N THR A 51 -26.34 -67.43 -6.44
CA THR A 51 -26.37 -68.68 -7.20
C THR A 51 -25.27 -68.80 -8.24
N SER A 52 -24.67 -69.96 -8.23
CA SER A 52 -23.64 -70.49 -9.11
C SER A 52 -24.06 -70.63 -10.57
N GLY A 53 -23.11 -70.45 -11.49
CA GLY A 53 -23.27 -70.85 -12.85
C GLY A 53 -22.14 -70.43 -13.78
N GLN A 54 -21.20 -71.37 -14.03
CA GLN A 54 -20.19 -71.23 -15.08
C GLN A 54 -20.79 -71.03 -16.45
N THR A 55 -20.27 -70.14 -17.30
CA THR A 55 -19.89 -70.38 -18.68
C THR A 55 -19.03 -69.25 -19.21
N GLY A 56 -17.92 -69.64 -19.87
CA GLY A 56 -16.93 -68.73 -20.36
C GLY A 56 -17.38 -67.99 -21.64
N ALA A 57 -16.97 -66.72 -21.69
CA ALA A 57 -16.80 -66.05 -23.00
C ALA A 57 -15.65 -64.99 -22.75
N GLN A 58 -14.59 -65.21 -23.48
CA GLN A 58 -13.48 -64.26 -23.59
C GLN A 58 -13.98 -62.97 -24.23
N THR A 59 -14.11 -61.91 -23.43
CA THR A 59 -14.19 -60.55 -23.95
C THR A 59 -12.83 -59.89 -23.74
N LYS A 60 -12.21 -59.52 -24.84
CA LYS A 60 -10.99 -58.74 -24.90
C LYS A 60 -11.15 -57.48 -24.02
N SER A 61 -10.36 -57.41 -22.94
CA SER A 61 -10.17 -56.17 -22.18
C SER A 61 -9.54 -55.15 -23.13
N GLN A 62 -10.28 -54.10 -23.41
CA GLN A 62 -9.71 -52.87 -23.93
C GLN A 62 -8.73 -52.39 -22.84
N THR A 63 -7.46 -52.36 -23.21
CA THR A 63 -6.42 -51.72 -22.42
C THR A 63 -6.84 -50.30 -22.16
N GLY A 64 -7.22 -50.00 -20.89
CA GLY A 64 -7.37 -48.64 -20.44
C GLY A 64 -6.07 -47.92 -20.73
N ALA A 65 -6.13 -46.85 -21.51
CA ALA A 65 -5.00 -45.93 -21.65
C ALA A 65 -4.60 -45.48 -20.24
N ALA A 66 -3.40 -45.83 -19.83
CA ALA A 66 -2.86 -45.31 -18.58
C ALA A 66 -2.87 -43.78 -18.68
N PHE A 67 -3.54 -43.11 -17.74
CA PHE A 67 -3.44 -41.66 -17.66
C PHE A 67 -1.95 -41.32 -17.51
N PRO A 68 -1.47 -40.29 -18.27
CA PRO A 68 -0.08 -39.89 -18.16
C PRO A 68 0.24 -39.59 -16.70
N ALA A 69 1.44 -39.98 -16.24
CA ALA A 69 1.86 -39.78 -14.87
C ALA A 69 1.87 -38.28 -14.53
N GLU A 70 1.16 -37.87 -13.48
CA GLU A 70 1.17 -36.53 -12.97
C GLU A 70 2.34 -36.40 -11.98
N THR A 71 3.29 -35.49 -12.28
CA THR A 71 4.37 -35.12 -11.34
C THR A 71 3.94 -33.92 -10.52
N ARG A 72 4.46 -33.82 -9.30
CA ARG A 72 4.20 -32.69 -8.41
C ARG A 72 5.52 -32.07 -8.04
N THR A 73 5.56 -30.74 -8.10
CA THR A 73 6.76 -29.99 -7.80
C THR A 73 6.42 -28.77 -6.94
N PRO A 74 7.28 -28.42 -5.97
CA PRO A 74 7.12 -27.24 -5.13
C PRO A 74 7.24 -25.95 -5.92
N ALA A 75 6.43 -24.97 -5.52
CA ALA A 75 6.52 -23.58 -5.96
C ALA A 75 5.91 -22.66 -4.91
N PHE A 76 5.93 -21.35 -5.15
CA PHE A 76 5.25 -20.39 -4.28
C PHE A 76 4.61 -19.25 -5.07
N CYS A 77 3.67 -18.57 -4.41
CA CYS A 77 3.01 -17.38 -4.93
C CYS A 77 3.86 -16.15 -4.59
N ALA A 78 4.67 -15.70 -5.54
CA ALA A 78 5.62 -14.61 -5.36
C ALA A 78 5.21 -13.38 -6.13
N ILE A 79 4.18 -12.68 -5.65
CA ILE A 79 3.76 -11.40 -6.21
C ILE A 79 3.58 -10.51 -5.01
N ASP A 80 4.08 -9.31 -5.04
CA ASP A 80 4.06 -8.30 -3.96
C ASP A 80 2.99 -8.55 -2.85
N CYS A 81 2.96 -9.79 -2.38
CA CYS A 81 2.08 -10.29 -1.34
C CYS A 81 2.92 -10.88 -0.22
N PRO A 82 2.81 -10.35 0.98
CA PRO A 82 3.61 -10.79 2.11
C PRO A 82 3.40 -12.26 2.51
N GLY A 83 2.37 -12.91 1.98
CA GLY A 83 2.05 -14.30 2.33
C GLY A 83 3.02 -15.34 1.79
N ARG A 84 3.66 -15.11 0.65
CA ARG A 84 4.56 -16.09 0.01
C ARG A 84 4.05 -17.53 0.12
N CYS A 85 2.77 -17.72 -0.26
CA CYS A 85 2.06 -18.97 -0.05
C CYS A 85 2.73 -20.11 -0.82
N PRO A 86 3.17 -21.21 -0.18
CA PRO A 86 3.70 -22.36 -0.85
C PRO A 86 2.61 -23.07 -1.66
N LEU A 87 2.96 -23.47 -2.85
CA LEU A 87 2.09 -24.10 -3.84
C LEU A 87 2.65 -25.45 -4.25
N GLU A 88 1.78 -26.33 -4.74
CA GLU A 88 2.16 -27.53 -5.49
C GLU A 88 1.72 -27.36 -6.94
N LEU A 89 2.67 -27.43 -7.86
CA LEU A 89 2.38 -27.50 -9.28
C LEU A 89 2.16 -28.97 -9.66
N HIS A 90 1.10 -29.23 -10.38
CA HIS A 90 0.78 -30.55 -10.94
C HIS A 90 1.07 -30.48 -12.42
N LEU A 91 2.13 -31.18 -12.84
CA LEU A 91 2.57 -31.22 -14.21
C LEU A 91 2.10 -32.51 -14.88
N ARG A 92 1.61 -32.44 -16.11
CA ARG A 92 1.27 -33.56 -16.96
C ARG A 92 1.95 -33.36 -18.31
N ASP A 93 2.83 -34.27 -18.65
CA ASP A 93 3.66 -34.19 -19.88
C ASP A 93 4.47 -32.86 -19.91
N GLY A 94 4.95 -32.39 -18.76
CA GLY A 94 5.68 -31.13 -18.62
C GLY A 94 4.81 -29.87 -18.60
N GLU A 95 3.50 -29.99 -18.81
CA GLU A 95 2.56 -28.89 -18.85
C GLU A 95 1.87 -28.67 -17.50
N LEU A 96 1.64 -27.40 -17.12
CA LEU A 96 0.95 -27.03 -15.87
C LEU A 96 -0.55 -27.41 -15.95
N ALA A 97 -0.89 -28.58 -15.43
CA ALA A 97 -2.27 -29.08 -15.42
C ALA A 97 -3.11 -28.45 -14.30
N ARG A 98 -2.52 -28.23 -13.11
CA ARG A 98 -3.21 -27.69 -11.94
C ARG A 98 -2.23 -27.05 -10.96
N VAL A 99 -2.72 -26.09 -10.19
CA VAL A 99 -2.02 -25.52 -9.01
C VAL A 99 -2.86 -25.77 -7.76
N SER A 100 -2.26 -26.29 -6.72
CA SER A 100 -2.88 -26.45 -5.41
C SER A 100 -2.08 -25.75 -4.32
N ALA A 101 -2.72 -25.49 -3.17
CA ALA A 101 -1.98 -25.08 -1.98
C ALA A 101 -1.15 -26.26 -1.46
N ASN A 102 -0.01 -25.95 -0.85
CA ASN A 102 0.73 -26.95 -0.09
C ASN A 102 -0.11 -27.41 1.12
N LYS A 103 0.03 -28.70 1.49
CA LYS A 103 -0.73 -29.30 2.60
C LYS A 103 -0.43 -28.62 3.95
N ALA A 104 0.77 -28.09 4.13
CA ALA A 104 1.21 -27.46 5.37
C ALA A 104 0.78 -25.98 5.48
N ALA A 105 0.32 -25.36 4.39
CA ALA A 105 -0.04 -23.94 4.39
C ALA A 105 -1.11 -23.63 3.34
N PRO A 106 -2.18 -22.92 3.73
CA PRO A 106 -3.24 -22.52 2.79
C PRO A 106 -2.75 -21.47 1.79
N ALA A 107 -3.34 -21.47 0.61
CA ALA A 107 -3.18 -20.42 -0.38
C ALA A 107 -4.55 -19.85 -0.77
N CYS A 108 -4.60 -18.52 -1.01
CA CYS A 108 -5.83 -17.87 -1.44
C CYS A 108 -6.20 -18.26 -2.88
N HIS A 109 -7.35 -17.78 -3.32
CA HIS A 109 -7.81 -18.05 -4.69
C HIS A 109 -6.85 -17.48 -5.75
N ARG A 110 -6.12 -16.37 -5.49
CA ARG A 110 -5.12 -15.83 -6.41
C ARG A 110 -3.97 -16.82 -6.64
N GLY A 111 -3.34 -17.31 -5.56
CA GLY A 111 -2.29 -18.34 -5.68
C GLY A 111 -2.78 -19.59 -6.37
N ARG A 112 -3.99 -20.08 -6.06
CA ARG A 112 -4.59 -21.24 -6.74
C ARG A 112 -4.98 -20.97 -8.20
N SER A 113 -5.12 -19.70 -8.59
CA SER A 113 -5.42 -19.28 -9.96
C SER A 113 -4.17 -19.01 -10.80
N MET A 114 -2.96 -19.27 -10.29
CA MET A 114 -1.71 -19.05 -11.02
C MET A 114 -1.67 -19.75 -12.38
N ARG A 115 -2.30 -20.92 -12.51
CA ARG A 115 -2.42 -21.60 -13.82
C ARG A 115 -3.16 -20.75 -14.86
N ALA A 116 -4.26 -20.10 -14.45
CA ALA A 116 -5.03 -19.26 -15.36
C ALA A 116 -4.22 -18.03 -15.81
N TRP A 117 -3.42 -17.47 -14.89
CA TRP A 117 -2.54 -16.36 -15.22
C TRP A 117 -1.34 -16.78 -16.08
N ALA A 118 -0.69 -17.89 -15.76
CA ALA A 118 0.43 -18.42 -16.55
C ALA A 118 0.04 -18.74 -18.01
N ASN A 119 -1.23 -19.04 -18.25
CA ASN A 119 -1.79 -19.30 -19.58
C ASN A 119 -2.66 -18.13 -20.10
N SER A 120 -2.55 -16.94 -19.53
CA SER A 120 -3.24 -15.74 -20.04
C SER A 120 -2.77 -15.43 -21.47
N PRO A 121 -3.65 -14.96 -22.36
CA PRO A 121 -3.24 -14.48 -23.68
C PRO A 121 -2.29 -13.28 -23.65
N ASP A 122 -2.28 -12.54 -22.54
CA ASP A 122 -1.40 -11.38 -22.36
C ASP A 122 0.02 -11.76 -21.89
N ARG A 123 0.29 -13.07 -21.68
CA ARG A 123 1.64 -13.56 -21.35
C ARG A 123 2.60 -13.29 -22.49
N LEU A 124 3.69 -12.60 -22.19
CA LEU A 124 4.80 -12.40 -23.11
C LEU A 124 5.49 -13.73 -23.44
N MET A 125 5.80 -13.95 -24.70
CA MET A 125 6.36 -15.21 -25.21
C MET A 125 7.73 -15.07 -25.85
N TRP A 126 8.03 -13.92 -26.41
CA TRP A 126 9.27 -13.58 -27.13
C TRP A 126 9.56 -12.08 -27.02
N PRO A 127 10.79 -11.63 -27.32
CA PRO A 127 11.11 -10.21 -27.36
C PRO A 127 10.30 -9.47 -28.42
N LEU A 128 9.88 -8.24 -28.09
CA LEU A 128 9.10 -7.38 -28.95
C LEU A 128 9.78 -6.01 -29.12
N ARG A 129 9.83 -5.52 -30.38
CA ARG A 129 10.28 -4.17 -30.72
C ARG A 129 9.10 -3.34 -31.23
N ARG A 130 9.01 -2.12 -30.77
CA ARG A 130 7.96 -1.18 -31.19
C ARG A 130 8.19 -0.76 -32.65
N VAL A 131 7.12 -0.79 -33.44
CA VAL A 131 7.12 -0.33 -34.85
C VAL A 131 6.16 0.82 -35.11
N GLY A 132 5.27 1.14 -34.17
CA GLY A 132 4.33 2.26 -34.23
C GLY A 132 4.62 3.39 -33.22
N PRO A 133 3.76 4.40 -33.13
CA PRO A 133 3.83 5.39 -32.07
C PRO A 133 3.76 4.74 -30.70
N ARG A 134 4.43 5.32 -29.67
CA ARG A 134 4.31 4.87 -28.30
C ARG A 134 2.85 4.91 -27.83
N GLY A 135 2.44 3.93 -27.06
CA GLY A 135 1.06 3.77 -26.59
C GLY A 135 0.11 3.09 -27.61
N SER A 136 0.51 2.94 -28.89
CA SER A 136 -0.32 2.30 -29.93
C SER A 136 -0.37 0.77 -29.83
N ALA A 137 0.50 0.16 -29.00
CA ALA A 137 0.68 -1.29 -28.89
C ALA A 137 1.05 -2.00 -30.22
N GLN A 138 1.69 -1.30 -31.14
CA GLN A 138 2.17 -1.87 -32.40
C GLN A 138 3.61 -2.35 -32.24
N PHE A 139 3.79 -3.67 -32.18
CA PHE A 139 5.07 -4.33 -31.95
C PHE A 139 5.30 -5.44 -32.99
N GLU A 140 6.57 -5.67 -33.30
CA GLU A 140 7.01 -6.85 -34.05
C GLU A 140 7.87 -7.75 -33.14
N ARG A 141 7.84 -9.06 -33.42
CA ARG A 141 8.75 -9.99 -32.78
C ARG A 141 10.15 -9.82 -33.33
N VAL A 142 11.14 -9.76 -32.44
CA VAL A 142 12.56 -9.77 -32.76
C VAL A 142 13.26 -10.93 -32.09
N THR A 143 14.48 -11.25 -32.49
CA THR A 143 15.34 -12.22 -31.81
C THR A 143 15.90 -11.62 -30.51
N TRP A 144 16.35 -12.47 -29.59
CA TRP A 144 17.04 -12.02 -28.38
C TRP A 144 18.30 -11.21 -28.71
N ASP A 145 19.09 -11.67 -29.70
CA ASP A 145 20.33 -10.97 -30.09
C ASP A 145 20.01 -9.56 -30.60
N GLU A 146 19.02 -9.41 -31.49
CA GLU A 146 18.59 -8.10 -31.98
C GLU A 146 18.09 -7.18 -30.85
N ALA A 147 17.34 -7.73 -29.88
CA ALA A 147 16.85 -6.94 -28.77
C ALA A 147 17.97 -6.51 -27.81
N LEU A 148 18.90 -7.41 -27.49
CA LEU A 148 20.01 -7.14 -26.58
C LEU A 148 21.03 -6.16 -27.20
N ASP A 149 21.34 -6.31 -28.50
CA ASP A 149 22.17 -5.36 -29.24
C ASP A 149 21.56 -3.95 -29.18
N GLU A 150 20.24 -3.82 -29.47
CA GLU A 150 19.56 -2.52 -29.46
C GLU A 150 19.53 -1.90 -28.04
N ILE A 151 19.20 -2.68 -27.00
CA ILE A 151 19.21 -2.21 -25.62
C ILE A 151 20.61 -1.73 -25.23
N SER A 152 21.64 -2.55 -25.53
CA SER A 152 23.04 -2.24 -25.24
C SER A 152 23.46 -0.93 -25.89
N ASP A 153 23.18 -0.77 -27.18
CA ASP A 153 23.56 0.39 -27.97
C ASP A 153 22.85 1.67 -27.48
N GLN A 154 21.54 1.60 -27.19
CA GLN A 154 20.76 2.75 -26.73
C GLN A 154 21.20 3.22 -25.34
N LEU A 155 21.38 2.31 -24.38
CA LEU A 155 21.82 2.69 -23.04
C LEU A 155 23.27 3.22 -23.07
N ALA A 156 24.15 2.63 -23.85
CA ALA A 156 25.53 3.12 -24.02
C ALA A 156 25.56 4.50 -24.71
N ARG A 157 24.68 4.75 -25.69
CA ARG A 157 24.54 6.06 -26.34
C ARG A 157 24.07 7.10 -25.33
N ILE A 158 22.96 6.85 -24.64
CA ILE A 158 22.37 7.78 -23.68
C ILE A 158 23.36 8.10 -22.56
N ARG A 159 24.08 7.09 -22.04
CA ARG A 159 25.16 7.30 -21.08
C ARG A 159 26.23 8.26 -21.59
N ARG A 160 26.66 8.12 -22.86
CA ARG A 160 27.69 9.00 -23.43
C ARG A 160 27.19 10.42 -23.66
N GLU A 161 25.93 10.59 -24.03
CA GLU A 161 25.36 11.88 -24.42
C GLU A 161 24.82 12.68 -23.24
N HIS A 162 24.27 11.99 -22.22
CA HIS A 162 23.50 12.61 -21.13
C HIS A 162 23.99 12.19 -19.72
N GLY A 163 24.94 11.24 -19.62
CA GLY A 163 25.38 10.70 -18.32
C GLY A 163 24.47 9.61 -17.75
N ASN A 164 24.97 8.87 -16.74
CA ASN A 164 24.21 7.82 -16.06
C ASN A 164 23.01 8.36 -15.26
N GLU A 165 23.08 9.61 -14.82
CA GLU A 165 22.02 10.32 -14.12
C GLU A 165 20.77 10.57 -14.97
N SER A 166 20.84 10.35 -16.28
CA SER A 166 19.70 10.40 -17.20
C SER A 166 19.00 9.04 -17.39
N ILE A 167 19.56 7.96 -16.84
CA ILE A 167 18.98 6.62 -16.90
C ILE A 167 18.28 6.35 -15.57
N TYR A 168 16.99 6.12 -15.62
CA TYR A 168 16.13 5.90 -14.44
C TYR A 168 15.68 4.45 -14.34
N LEU A 169 15.91 3.83 -13.19
CA LEU A 169 15.32 2.53 -12.87
C LEU A 169 13.98 2.78 -12.15
N ALA A 170 12.89 2.39 -12.80
CA ALA A 170 11.55 2.65 -12.30
C ALA A 170 11.23 1.86 -11.03
N TYR A 171 10.52 2.48 -10.08
CA TYR A 171 10.06 1.80 -8.88
C TYR A 171 9.12 0.63 -9.23
N THR A 172 9.44 -0.55 -8.73
CA THR A 172 8.59 -1.73 -8.86
C THR A 172 8.60 -2.58 -7.59
N THR A 173 7.60 -3.44 -7.43
CA THR A 173 7.51 -4.39 -6.30
C THR A 173 7.28 -5.83 -6.75
N GLY A 174 7.20 -6.06 -8.05
CA GLY A 174 7.01 -7.39 -8.62
C GLY A 174 8.21 -8.33 -8.46
N GLN A 175 9.38 -7.78 -8.12
CA GLN A 175 10.66 -8.48 -8.07
C GLN A 175 11.06 -8.98 -6.66
N SER A 176 10.13 -9.10 -5.75
CA SER A 176 10.42 -9.60 -4.40
C SER A 176 10.90 -11.04 -4.41
N CYS A 177 12.22 -11.25 -4.34
CA CYS A 177 12.87 -12.55 -4.12
C CYS A 177 14.30 -12.36 -3.61
N THR A 178 15.03 -13.46 -3.38
CA THR A 178 16.40 -13.44 -2.84
C THR A 178 17.40 -12.74 -3.75
N THR A 179 17.22 -12.79 -5.07
CA THR A 179 18.09 -12.10 -6.03
C THR A 179 17.85 -10.60 -6.11
N ALA A 180 16.79 -10.09 -5.48
CA ALA A 180 16.37 -8.69 -5.61
C ALA A 180 16.10 -8.31 -7.09
N ASP A 181 16.30 -7.04 -7.46
CA ASP A 181 16.24 -6.62 -8.86
C ASP A 181 17.62 -6.72 -9.51
N PRO A 182 17.85 -7.66 -10.44
CA PRO A 182 19.15 -7.78 -11.09
C PRO A 182 19.54 -6.56 -11.94
N PHE A 183 18.56 -5.78 -12.44
CA PHE A 183 18.86 -4.55 -13.17
C PHE A 183 19.46 -3.47 -12.27
N GLU A 184 19.12 -3.41 -10.98
CA GLU A 184 19.79 -2.50 -10.04
C GLU A 184 21.29 -2.80 -9.95
N ARG A 185 21.66 -4.09 -9.79
CA ARG A 185 23.05 -4.54 -9.77
C ARG A 185 23.74 -4.29 -11.09
N LEU A 186 23.09 -4.61 -12.21
CA LEU A 186 23.65 -4.40 -13.56
C LEU A 186 23.98 -2.93 -13.78
N MET A 187 23.05 -2.03 -13.47
CA MET A 187 23.24 -0.60 -13.68
C MET A 187 24.31 -0.02 -12.75
N ASN A 188 24.44 -0.52 -11.54
CA ASN A 188 25.55 -0.14 -10.65
C ASN A 188 26.92 -0.57 -11.23
N CYS A 189 27.02 -1.76 -11.81
CA CYS A 189 28.23 -2.20 -12.54
C CYS A 189 28.46 -1.38 -13.82
N PHE A 190 27.40 -0.90 -14.47
CA PHE A 190 27.48 -0.07 -15.68
C PHE A 190 27.85 1.40 -15.40
N GLY A 191 27.95 1.80 -14.13
CA GLY A 191 28.38 3.16 -13.72
C GLY A 191 27.33 3.95 -12.98
N GLY A 192 26.25 3.32 -12.56
CA GLY A 192 25.17 3.91 -11.78
C GLY A 192 23.96 4.32 -12.61
N PHE A 193 22.96 4.89 -11.96
CA PHE A 193 21.69 5.33 -12.55
C PHE A 193 21.01 6.35 -11.62
N LEU A 194 20.07 7.13 -12.15
CA LEU A 194 19.21 7.97 -11.30
C LEU A 194 18.29 7.08 -10.48
N ASP A 195 18.57 7.03 -9.18
CA ASP A 195 17.79 6.22 -8.24
C ASP A 195 16.57 6.99 -7.72
N HIS A 196 15.66 6.27 -7.12
CA HIS A 196 14.52 6.83 -6.43
C HIS A 196 14.54 6.52 -4.94
N TYR A 197 13.79 7.30 -4.17
CA TYR A 197 13.51 7.00 -2.77
C TYR A 197 12.00 7.09 -2.51
N ASN A 198 11.59 6.53 -1.36
CA ASN A 198 10.19 6.31 -1.04
C ASN A 198 9.51 5.32 -2.02
N ASN A 199 8.20 5.20 -1.95
CA ASN A 199 7.44 4.23 -2.70
C ASN A 199 5.98 4.71 -2.85
N TYR A 200 5.15 3.97 -3.59
CA TYR A 200 3.72 4.27 -3.72
C TYR A 200 2.87 3.76 -2.54
N SER A 201 3.45 2.98 -1.63
CA SER A 201 2.70 2.27 -0.59
C SER A 201 2.52 3.06 0.69
N ASN A 202 3.62 3.54 1.30
CA ASN A 202 3.61 4.03 2.67
C ASN A 202 4.65 5.13 3.00
N PRO A 203 4.97 6.06 2.10
CA PRO A 203 6.00 7.06 2.38
C PRO A 203 5.59 8.04 3.48
N GLN A 204 4.31 8.42 3.58
CA GLN A 204 3.82 9.38 4.55
C GLN A 204 3.93 8.87 5.99
N ILE A 205 3.48 7.63 6.24
CA ILE A 205 3.64 7.01 7.56
C ILE A 205 5.13 6.82 7.91
N ASN A 206 5.95 6.44 6.92
CA ASN A 206 7.39 6.26 7.12
C ASN A 206 8.09 7.58 7.48
N ALA A 207 7.67 8.70 6.89
CA ALA A 207 8.18 10.03 7.25
C ALA A 207 7.89 10.35 8.71
N MET A 208 6.66 10.08 9.17
CA MET A 208 6.28 10.32 10.57
C MET A 208 6.98 9.39 11.55
N VAL A 209 7.19 8.11 11.18
CA VAL A 209 7.97 7.18 12.01
C VAL A 209 9.40 7.70 12.22
N ARG A 210 10.05 8.18 11.16
CA ARG A 210 11.39 8.78 11.27
C ARG A 210 11.41 9.99 12.19
N SER A 211 10.38 10.83 12.12
CA SER A 211 10.30 12.04 12.93
C SER A 211 9.93 11.76 14.38
N MET A 212 9.15 10.72 14.69
CA MET A 212 8.64 10.45 16.03
C MET A 212 9.41 9.34 16.77
N TYR A 213 9.81 8.27 16.06
CA TYR A 213 10.46 7.10 16.66
C TYR A 213 11.89 6.89 16.17
N GLY A 214 12.33 7.64 15.16
CA GLY A 214 13.62 7.48 14.51
C GLY A 214 13.61 6.45 13.38
N PRO A 215 14.62 6.47 12.49
CA PRO A 215 14.70 5.60 11.32
C PRO A 215 14.76 4.10 11.66
N GLY A 216 15.37 3.70 12.76
CA GLY A 216 15.45 2.30 13.21
C GLY A 216 14.09 1.68 13.51
N ALA A 217 13.07 2.49 13.83
CA ALA A 217 11.72 2.01 14.07
C ALA A 217 10.94 1.65 12.79
N LEU A 218 11.48 1.94 11.58
CA LEU A 218 10.83 1.58 10.32
C LEU A 218 10.74 0.07 10.10
N TYR A 219 11.73 -0.66 10.61
CA TYR A 219 11.81 -2.11 10.48
C TYR A 219 12.15 -2.71 11.85
N PRO A 220 11.31 -3.61 12.34
CA PRO A 220 10.15 -4.23 11.71
C PRO A 220 8.85 -3.41 11.70
N GLY A 221 8.83 -2.18 12.20
CA GLY A 221 7.67 -1.30 12.19
C GLY A 221 6.73 -1.49 13.38
N GLY A 222 5.44 -1.75 13.15
CA GLY A 222 4.48 -2.03 14.23
C GLY A 222 4.58 -3.44 14.79
N SER A 223 3.68 -3.81 15.69
CA SER A 223 3.58 -5.17 16.24
C SER A 223 2.94 -6.15 15.25
N GLU A 224 3.19 -7.45 15.42
CA GLU A 224 2.47 -8.49 14.67
C GLU A 224 0.97 -8.45 14.99
N LEU A 225 0.12 -8.77 14.01
CA LEU A 225 -1.32 -8.80 14.22
C LEU A 225 -1.71 -9.83 15.30
N ASP A 226 -1.02 -10.96 15.36
CA ASP A 226 -1.28 -11.98 16.37
C ASP A 226 -1.06 -11.44 17.81
N ALA A 227 -0.25 -10.41 18.01
CA ALA A 227 -0.13 -9.71 19.30
C ALA A 227 -1.45 -9.04 19.72
N ALA A 228 -2.29 -8.62 18.78
CA ALA A 228 -3.60 -8.04 19.09
C ALA A 228 -4.56 -9.01 19.78
N ALA A 229 -4.29 -10.32 19.73
CA ALA A 229 -5.10 -11.35 20.39
C ALA A 229 -5.20 -11.18 21.91
N ASP A 230 -4.21 -10.53 22.52
CA ASP A 230 -4.20 -10.25 23.97
C ASP A 230 -4.88 -8.93 24.35
N ALA A 231 -5.26 -8.13 23.37
CA ALA A 231 -5.85 -6.82 23.61
C ALA A 231 -7.29 -6.89 24.15
N ARG A 232 -7.66 -5.93 24.99
CA ARG A 232 -9.03 -5.67 25.43
C ARG A 232 -9.81 -4.80 24.44
N LEU A 233 -9.11 -3.93 23.75
CA LEU A 233 -9.64 -3.13 22.66
C LEU A 233 -8.62 -3.11 21.51
N VAL A 234 -9.10 -3.44 20.32
CA VAL A 234 -8.36 -3.28 19.07
C VAL A 234 -9.01 -2.15 18.30
N LEU A 235 -8.27 -1.06 18.04
CA LEU A 235 -8.73 0.08 17.26
C LEU A 235 -7.97 0.12 15.94
N VAL A 236 -8.68 0.04 14.84
CA VAL A 236 -8.11 -0.11 13.48
C VAL A 236 -8.57 1.03 12.60
N PHE A 237 -7.62 1.86 12.14
CA PHE A 237 -7.88 2.96 11.23
C PHE A 237 -7.57 2.55 9.79
N GLY A 238 -8.53 2.62 8.89
CA GLY A 238 -8.36 2.50 7.44
C GLY A 238 -7.60 1.26 6.98
N ALA A 239 -7.91 0.09 7.53
CA ALA A 239 -7.34 -1.19 7.14
C ALA A 239 -8.41 -2.26 6.92
N SER A 240 -8.12 -3.21 6.02
CA SER A 240 -8.97 -4.37 5.75
C SER A 240 -8.16 -5.67 5.81
N PRO A 241 -7.80 -6.16 7.01
CA PRO A 241 -6.96 -7.35 7.16
C PRO A 241 -7.54 -8.62 6.52
N ALA A 242 -8.86 -8.79 6.51
CA ALA A 242 -9.51 -9.95 5.90
C ALA A 242 -9.47 -9.93 4.36
N GLU A 243 -9.46 -8.75 3.73
CA GLU A 243 -9.46 -8.62 2.27
C GLU A 243 -8.06 -8.61 1.68
N THR A 244 -7.18 -7.84 2.28
CA THR A 244 -5.89 -7.55 1.66
C THR A 244 -4.87 -8.66 1.86
N GLY A 245 -4.92 -9.38 2.97
CA GLY A 245 -3.83 -10.29 3.34
C GLY A 245 -2.46 -9.59 3.36
N THR A 246 -2.42 -8.33 2.88
CA THR A 246 -1.29 -7.43 2.85
C THR A 246 -1.15 -6.65 4.15
N GLY A 247 -2.13 -6.76 5.02
CA GLY A 247 -1.97 -6.32 6.40
C GLY A 247 -0.91 -7.13 7.13
N ARG A 248 0.00 -7.79 6.41
CA ARG A 248 1.13 -8.57 6.94
C ARG A 248 0.77 -9.56 8.03
N ALA A 249 -0.47 -9.64 8.33
CA ALA A 249 -1.14 -10.73 8.99
C ALA A 249 -1.36 -11.82 7.95
N THR A 250 -0.42 -12.25 7.49
CA THR A 250 -0.05 -12.97 6.31
C THR A 250 -0.64 -14.35 6.16
N TRP A 251 -1.67 -14.64 6.89
CA TRP A 251 -2.28 -15.94 6.88
C TRP A 251 -3.76 -15.82 6.63
N HIS A 252 -4.25 -16.51 5.66
CA HIS A 252 -5.66 -16.81 5.63
C HIS A 252 -6.09 -17.29 7.01
N GLY A 253 -6.99 -16.55 7.64
CA GLY A 253 -7.48 -16.82 8.98
C GLY A 253 -6.73 -16.15 10.15
N ALA A 254 -5.65 -15.38 9.94
CA ALA A 254 -5.04 -14.64 11.05
C ALA A 254 -6.00 -13.62 11.65
N TRP A 255 -6.71 -12.87 10.78
CA TRP A 255 -7.74 -11.96 11.25
C TRP A 255 -8.85 -12.69 12.02
N ASP A 256 -9.33 -13.81 11.49
CA ASP A 256 -10.38 -14.59 12.12
C ASP A 256 -9.93 -15.16 13.47
N ARG A 257 -8.66 -15.60 13.57
CA ARG A 257 -8.09 -16.03 14.87
C ARG A 257 -8.05 -14.90 15.88
N VAL A 258 -7.57 -13.71 15.49
CA VAL A 258 -7.53 -12.53 16.38
C VAL A 258 -8.94 -12.15 16.81
N VAL A 259 -9.91 -12.08 15.88
CA VAL A 259 -11.32 -11.79 16.20
C VAL A 259 -11.87 -12.82 17.22
N GLY A 260 -11.59 -14.11 16.99
CA GLY A 260 -12.01 -15.18 17.91
C GLY A 260 -11.41 -15.01 19.31
N GLN A 261 -10.08 -14.84 19.39
CA GLN A 261 -9.37 -14.74 20.67
C GLN A 261 -9.68 -13.47 21.45
N VAL A 262 -9.82 -12.32 20.77
CA VAL A 262 -10.27 -11.07 21.39
C VAL A 262 -11.70 -11.23 21.94
N GLY A 263 -12.61 -11.84 21.17
CA GLY A 263 -13.97 -12.11 21.58
C GLY A 263 -14.08 -13.07 22.77
N GLU A 264 -13.33 -14.16 22.78
CA GLU A 264 -13.27 -15.12 23.90
C GLU A 264 -12.81 -14.46 25.22
N ARG A 265 -11.94 -13.44 25.13
CA ARG A 265 -11.49 -12.65 26.28
C ARG A 265 -12.43 -11.49 26.64
N GLY A 266 -13.56 -11.37 25.97
CA GLY A 266 -14.52 -10.27 26.17
C GLY A 266 -14.00 -8.92 25.69
N GLY A 267 -12.98 -8.90 24.83
CA GLY A 267 -12.45 -7.71 24.17
C GLY A 267 -13.32 -7.26 22.98
N ARG A 268 -13.00 -6.10 22.41
CA ARG A 268 -13.72 -5.49 21.30
C ARG A 268 -12.75 -5.04 20.22
N ILE A 269 -13.25 -4.99 18.98
CA ILE A 269 -12.55 -4.47 17.81
C ILE A 269 -13.41 -3.38 17.19
N VAL A 270 -12.85 -2.17 17.02
CA VAL A 270 -13.50 -1.04 16.36
C VAL A 270 -12.75 -0.76 15.05
N MET A 271 -13.48 -0.88 13.94
CA MET A 271 -12.96 -0.62 12.59
C MET A 271 -13.42 0.78 12.16
N VAL A 272 -12.48 1.71 12.05
CA VAL A 272 -12.69 3.08 11.57
C VAL A 272 -12.41 3.10 10.08
N ASP A 273 -13.44 3.21 9.24
CA ASP A 273 -13.30 3.10 7.78
C ASP A 273 -14.50 3.77 7.08
N PRO A 274 -14.32 4.48 5.97
CA PRO A 274 -15.44 5.04 5.19
C PRO A 274 -16.27 3.96 4.48
N ARG A 275 -15.76 2.73 4.39
CA ARG A 275 -16.40 1.58 3.76
C ARG A 275 -16.53 0.42 4.76
N ARG A 276 -17.68 -0.23 4.78
CA ARG A 276 -17.84 -1.52 5.46
C ARG A 276 -17.08 -2.58 4.67
N ASN A 277 -15.81 -2.77 5.00
CA ASN A 277 -14.92 -3.71 4.33
C ASN A 277 -15.11 -5.16 4.81
N GLY A 278 -14.47 -6.12 4.16
CA GLY A 278 -14.63 -7.56 4.46
C GLY A 278 -14.13 -8.01 5.84
N SER A 279 -13.44 -7.14 6.59
CA SER A 279 -13.05 -7.40 7.98
C SER A 279 -14.19 -7.11 8.98
N ILE A 280 -15.28 -6.50 8.52
CA ILE A 280 -16.43 -6.11 9.31
C ILE A 280 -17.59 -7.05 9.00
N PRO A 281 -18.13 -7.81 9.95
CA PRO A 281 -19.24 -8.72 9.72
C PRO A 281 -20.47 -8.01 9.17
N LYS A 282 -21.15 -8.63 8.19
CA LYS A 282 -22.44 -8.13 7.71
C LYS A 282 -23.49 -8.29 8.81
N ARG A 283 -24.35 -7.29 8.99
CA ARG A 283 -25.49 -7.40 9.88
C ARG A 283 -26.37 -8.59 9.44
N LYS A 284 -26.63 -9.53 10.34
CA LYS A 284 -27.70 -10.51 10.12
C LYS A 284 -29.00 -9.72 10.08
N ARG A 285 -29.71 -9.71 8.94
CA ARG A 285 -31.10 -9.25 8.91
C ARG A 285 -31.86 -10.07 9.94
N PRO A 286 -32.68 -9.47 10.79
CA PRO A 286 -33.57 -10.24 11.65
C PRO A 286 -34.38 -11.17 10.74
N ALA A 287 -34.36 -12.45 11.04
CA ALA A 287 -35.09 -13.46 10.29
C ALA A 287 -36.57 -13.17 10.39
N SER A 288 -37.15 -12.53 9.37
CA SER A 288 -38.59 -12.69 9.12
C SER A 288 -38.76 -14.10 8.63
N GLY A 289 -39.18 -14.95 9.54
CA GLY A 289 -39.58 -16.34 9.46
C GLY A 289 -39.29 -17.13 8.18
N GLY A 290 -38.54 -18.22 8.30
CA GLY A 290 -38.64 -19.39 7.42
C GLY A 290 -37.46 -19.65 6.51
N GLU A 291 -36.66 -20.62 6.93
CA GLU A 291 -35.97 -21.66 6.16
C GLU A 291 -34.68 -21.39 5.38
N ASN A 292 -33.66 -22.16 5.82
CA ASN A 292 -32.44 -22.64 5.20
C ASN A 292 -31.22 -21.70 5.12
N GLU A 293 -30.41 -21.84 6.15
CA GLU A 293 -28.98 -21.48 6.14
C GLU A 293 -28.17 -22.55 5.40
N GLY A 294 -27.32 -22.09 4.53
CA GLY A 294 -26.23 -22.89 3.99
C GLY A 294 -25.79 -22.43 2.63
N GLN A 295 -25.15 -21.26 2.56
CA GLN A 295 -24.09 -21.00 1.59
C GLN A 295 -23.62 -19.54 1.71
N ALA A 296 -22.48 -19.34 2.31
CA ALA A 296 -21.71 -18.11 2.20
C ALA A 296 -21.15 -18.01 0.77
N LEU A 297 -21.34 -16.84 0.14
CA LEU A 297 -20.95 -16.49 -1.22
C LEU A 297 -21.84 -17.06 -2.33
N ALA A 298 -23.08 -16.59 -2.40
CA ALA A 298 -23.87 -16.73 -3.60
C ALA A 298 -23.99 -15.38 -4.33
N VAL A 299 -23.64 -15.47 -5.57
CA VAL A 299 -23.83 -14.57 -6.70
C VAL A 299 -25.24 -13.99 -6.71
N CYS A 300 -25.39 -12.70 -7.04
CA CYS A 300 -26.63 -12.05 -7.41
C CYS A 300 -27.47 -12.92 -8.34
N ALA A 301 -28.65 -13.29 -7.86
CA ALA A 301 -29.74 -13.76 -8.73
C ALA A 301 -30.79 -12.66 -8.77
N THR A 302 -31.21 -12.31 -9.97
CA THR A 302 -32.28 -11.40 -10.35
C THR A 302 -33.57 -11.63 -9.55
N PRO A 303 -34.26 -10.56 -9.09
CA PRO A 303 -35.60 -10.67 -8.56
C PRO A 303 -36.65 -10.72 -9.69
N PRO A 304 -37.76 -11.46 -9.54
CA PRO A 304 -38.89 -11.35 -10.43
C PRO A 304 -39.72 -10.08 -10.17
N ALA A 305 -40.24 -9.54 -11.24
CA ALA A 305 -41.13 -8.39 -11.27
C ALA A 305 -42.46 -8.64 -10.55
N ASP A 306 -42.99 -7.57 -10.05
CA ASP A 306 -44.39 -7.20 -9.78
C ASP A 306 -44.69 -6.94 -8.30
N ASP A 307 -45.01 -5.73 -7.95
CA ASP A 307 -46.35 -5.27 -7.69
C ASP A 307 -46.45 -3.78 -7.22
N SER A 308 -47.34 -3.15 -7.87
CA SER A 308 -47.84 -1.80 -7.75
C SER A 308 -48.40 -1.39 -6.36
N GLU A 309 -48.41 -0.06 -6.18
CA GLU A 309 -49.22 0.72 -5.24
C GLU A 309 -48.66 1.03 -3.83
N ARG A 310 -48.10 2.24 -3.72
CA ARG A 310 -48.56 3.24 -2.74
C ARG A 310 -48.06 4.65 -3.03
N LYS A 311 -48.95 5.48 -3.47
CA LYS A 311 -48.84 6.95 -3.49
C LYS A 311 -49.01 7.54 -2.09
N GLY A 312 -48.20 8.55 -1.74
CA GLY A 312 -48.51 9.40 -0.60
C GLY A 312 -47.43 10.40 -0.18
N GLN A 313 -47.45 11.55 -0.77
CA GLN A 313 -47.04 12.89 -0.34
C GLN A 313 -45.57 13.21 0.06
N PRO A 314 -45.01 14.33 -0.44
CA PRO A 314 -43.67 14.78 -0.17
C PRO A 314 -43.61 15.68 1.06
N GLY A 315 -42.82 15.28 2.04
CA GLY A 315 -42.44 16.13 3.16
C GLY A 315 -40.93 16.42 3.02
N ALA A 316 -40.62 17.69 2.79
CA ALA A 316 -39.24 18.18 2.80
C ALA A 316 -38.63 17.89 4.17
N SER A 317 -37.66 16.98 4.22
CA SER A 317 -36.81 16.76 5.39
C SER A 317 -35.38 17.14 5.00
N ALA A 318 -34.88 18.11 5.73
CA ALA A 318 -33.46 18.49 5.71
C ALA A 318 -32.61 17.23 5.94
N CYS A 319 -31.66 16.95 5.03
CA CYS A 319 -30.67 15.93 5.22
C CYS A 319 -29.81 16.26 6.45
N SER A 320 -30.18 15.76 7.61
CA SER A 320 -29.27 15.64 8.73
C SER A 320 -28.53 14.32 8.56
N ASN A 321 -27.23 14.38 8.34
CA ASN A 321 -26.32 13.22 8.38
C ASN A 321 -26.23 12.70 9.82
N THR A 322 -27.31 12.19 10.37
CA THR A 322 -27.28 11.46 11.64
C THR A 322 -27.17 9.99 11.33
N PHE A 323 -25.93 9.48 11.47
CA PHE A 323 -25.69 8.05 11.50
C PHE A 323 -26.45 7.44 12.68
N PRO A 324 -27.10 6.29 12.52
CA PRO A 324 -27.74 5.64 13.67
C PRO A 324 -26.64 5.23 14.67
N SER A 325 -26.80 5.64 15.92
CA SER A 325 -25.96 5.24 17.05
C SER A 325 -25.99 3.71 17.18
N ASN A 326 -24.94 3.03 16.80
CA ASN A 326 -24.86 1.57 16.76
C ASN A 326 -23.86 0.95 17.74
N VAL A 327 -23.37 1.73 18.72
CA VAL A 327 -22.36 1.22 19.67
C VAL A 327 -22.99 0.49 20.87
N ALA A 328 -24.28 0.58 21.09
CA ALA A 328 -24.94 -0.04 22.21
C ALA A 328 -25.96 -1.10 21.79
N SER A 329 -25.65 -2.34 22.03
CA SER A 329 -26.55 -3.46 22.42
C SER A 329 -26.39 -4.82 21.78
N ASP A 330 -25.42 -5.06 20.85
CA ASP A 330 -25.21 -6.44 20.40
C ASP A 330 -23.75 -6.87 20.68
N ARG A 331 -23.55 -8.04 21.31
CA ARG A 331 -22.24 -8.59 21.72
C ARG A 331 -21.42 -9.06 20.51
N GLN A 332 -21.30 -8.23 19.47
CA GLN A 332 -20.48 -8.52 18.33
C GLN A 332 -19.04 -8.03 18.61
N THR A 333 -18.07 -8.90 18.50
CA THR A 333 -16.65 -8.58 18.76
C THR A 333 -16.15 -7.44 17.89
N VAL A 334 -16.56 -7.39 16.61
CA VAL A 334 -16.16 -6.37 15.62
C VAL A 334 -17.30 -5.41 15.36
N SER A 335 -17.03 -4.10 15.49
CA SER A 335 -17.95 -3.01 15.14
C SER A 335 -17.34 -2.11 14.05
N TRP A 336 -18.20 -1.48 13.26
CA TRP A 336 -17.83 -0.48 12.26
C TRP A 336 -18.14 0.91 12.77
N LEU A 337 -17.14 1.80 12.74
CA LEU A 337 -17.29 3.23 12.97
C LEU A 337 -17.08 3.95 11.63
N PRO A 338 -18.16 4.31 10.93
CA PRO A 338 -18.07 5.04 9.67
C PRO A 338 -17.48 6.43 9.91
N ILE A 339 -16.59 6.86 9.03
CA ILE A 339 -15.88 8.14 9.14
C ILE A 339 -15.74 8.80 7.77
N ASN A 340 -15.82 10.11 7.72
CA ASN A 340 -15.48 10.87 6.52
C ASN A 340 -14.03 10.63 6.13
N PRO A 341 -13.72 10.32 4.86
CA PRO A 341 -12.36 10.12 4.42
C PRO A 341 -11.43 11.29 4.76
N GLY A 342 -10.20 11.00 5.23
CA GLY A 342 -9.17 12.00 5.54
C GLY A 342 -9.34 12.75 6.87
N THR A 343 -10.26 12.29 7.71
CA THR A 343 -10.55 12.95 8.99
C THR A 343 -10.17 12.12 10.22
N ASP A 344 -9.45 11.02 10.03
CA ASP A 344 -8.97 10.13 11.10
C ASP A 344 -8.13 10.88 12.13
N GLY A 345 -7.34 11.90 11.70
CA GLY A 345 -6.57 12.77 12.58
C GLY A 345 -7.44 13.62 13.52
N ALA A 346 -8.60 14.08 13.05
CA ALA A 346 -9.56 14.82 13.89
C ALA A 346 -10.19 13.92 14.94
N LEU A 347 -10.53 12.67 14.57
CA LEU A 347 -11.02 11.67 15.52
C LEU A 347 -9.95 11.39 16.60
N ALA A 348 -8.71 11.16 16.20
CA ALA A 348 -7.60 10.90 17.13
C ALA A 348 -7.38 12.08 18.09
N ALA A 349 -7.46 13.33 17.60
CA ALA A 349 -7.34 14.54 18.43
C ALA A 349 -8.46 14.64 19.48
N ALA A 350 -9.70 14.35 19.09
CA ALA A 350 -10.81 14.38 20.04
C ALA A 350 -10.76 13.24 21.07
N LEU A 351 -10.31 12.06 20.67
CA LEU A 351 -10.04 10.96 21.60
C LEU A 351 -8.95 11.36 22.62
N LEU A 352 -7.87 11.99 22.18
CA LEU A 352 -6.81 12.51 23.07
C LEU A 352 -7.38 13.58 24.02
N HIS A 353 -8.22 14.49 23.52
CA HIS A 353 -8.86 15.51 24.35
C HIS A 353 -9.70 14.88 25.47
N GLU A 354 -10.57 13.93 25.16
CA GLU A 354 -11.39 13.23 26.16
C GLU A 354 -10.54 12.44 27.15
N LEU A 355 -9.51 11.75 26.69
CA LEU A 355 -8.58 11.00 27.55
C LEU A 355 -7.83 11.93 28.51
N ALA A 356 -7.45 13.14 28.04
CA ALA A 356 -6.72 14.11 28.84
C ALA A 356 -7.61 14.84 29.86
N PHE A 357 -8.77 15.36 29.44
CA PHE A 357 -9.55 16.33 30.22
C PHE A 357 -10.79 15.74 30.89
N THR A 358 -11.37 14.67 30.31
CA THR A 358 -12.58 14.03 30.85
C THR A 358 -12.24 12.79 31.68
N HIS A 359 -11.39 11.91 31.16
CA HIS A 359 -11.09 10.62 31.79
C HIS A 359 -9.83 10.62 32.65
N ASN A 360 -8.94 11.62 32.50
CA ASN A 360 -7.62 11.66 33.15
C ASN A 360 -6.86 10.32 32.99
N ALA A 361 -6.88 9.77 31.77
CA ALA A 361 -6.42 8.40 31.47
C ALA A 361 -5.07 8.37 30.76
N LEU A 362 -4.36 9.51 30.68
CA LEU A 362 -3.02 9.58 30.12
C LEU A 362 -2.00 8.91 31.05
N ASP A 363 -1.01 8.27 30.47
CA ASP A 363 0.14 7.73 31.21
C ASP A 363 1.21 8.81 31.40
N TRP A 364 1.04 9.61 32.44
CA TRP A 364 1.91 10.76 32.73
C TRP A 364 3.35 10.37 33.04
N ASP A 365 3.58 9.19 33.65
CA ASP A 365 4.93 8.73 33.95
C ASP A 365 5.63 8.33 32.66
N PHE A 366 4.97 7.58 31.79
CA PHE A 366 5.49 7.27 30.46
C PHE A 366 5.76 8.51 29.64
N LEU A 367 4.84 9.49 29.61
CA LEU A 367 4.98 10.73 28.87
C LEU A 367 6.21 11.53 29.33
N ARG A 368 6.41 11.71 30.64
CA ARG A 368 7.55 12.46 31.19
C ARG A 368 8.87 11.76 30.94
N GLU A 369 8.91 10.44 31.11
CA GLU A 369 10.15 9.67 31.01
C GLU A 369 10.54 9.40 29.55
N ARG A 370 9.57 9.11 28.69
CA ARG A 370 9.77 8.49 27.37
C ARG A 370 9.41 9.39 26.19
N CYS A 371 8.81 10.55 26.41
CA CYS A 371 8.37 11.44 25.34
C CYS A 371 8.91 12.87 25.53
N ILE A 372 8.92 13.64 24.45
CA ILE A 372 9.09 15.10 24.47
C ILE A 372 7.92 15.78 23.79
N GLY A 373 7.61 17.05 24.20
CA GLY A 373 6.66 17.90 23.51
C GLY A 373 5.18 17.74 23.89
N PHE A 374 4.82 16.87 24.86
CA PHE A 374 3.43 16.72 25.26
C PHE A 374 2.88 17.91 26.06
N THR A 375 3.67 18.44 27.00
CA THR A 375 3.38 19.70 27.70
C THR A 375 4.46 20.73 27.41
N ASP A 376 4.20 21.99 27.74
CA ASP A 376 5.17 23.07 27.51
C ASP A 376 6.52 22.83 28.23
N GLU A 377 6.49 22.27 29.44
CA GLU A 377 7.69 21.93 30.19
C GLU A 377 8.52 20.81 29.56
N MET A 378 7.86 19.97 28.74
CA MET A 378 8.49 18.86 28.01
C MET A 378 9.04 19.28 26.65
N LEU A 379 8.82 20.52 26.22
CA LEU A 379 9.44 21.09 25.03
C LEU A 379 10.93 21.43 25.27
N PRO A 380 11.73 21.46 24.19
CA PRO A 380 13.06 22.10 24.25
C PRO A 380 12.98 23.52 24.83
N GLU A 381 13.95 23.93 25.62
CA GLU A 381 13.90 25.20 26.38
C GLU A 381 13.56 26.41 25.50
N HIS A 382 14.15 26.51 24.32
CA HIS A 382 13.93 27.61 23.37
C HIS A 382 12.55 27.59 22.68
N ARG A 383 11.75 26.52 22.87
CA ARG A 383 10.39 26.37 22.34
C ARG A 383 9.30 26.60 23.40
N ARG A 384 9.65 26.70 24.65
CA ARG A 384 8.70 26.88 25.75
C ARG A 384 8.01 28.24 25.70
N GLY A 385 6.76 28.28 26.12
CA GLY A 385 5.95 29.48 26.14
C GLY A 385 5.44 29.95 24.79
N LEU A 386 5.64 29.16 23.72
CA LEU A 386 5.22 29.49 22.37
C LEU A 386 3.90 28.82 21.94
N GLY A 387 3.23 28.09 22.85
CA GLY A 387 1.97 27.39 22.55
C GLY A 387 2.14 26.22 21.58
N LEU A 388 3.30 25.55 21.59
CA LEU A 388 3.67 24.51 20.64
C LEU A 388 3.50 23.09 21.16
N SER A 389 3.03 22.92 22.42
CA SER A 389 2.85 21.58 23.00
C SER A 389 1.58 20.90 22.50
N VAL A 390 1.52 19.57 22.63
CA VAL A 390 0.31 18.81 22.36
C VAL A 390 -0.86 19.28 23.23
N MET A 391 -0.61 19.58 24.51
CA MET A 391 -1.65 20.08 25.41
C MET A 391 -2.19 21.44 24.98
N ASP A 392 -1.36 22.34 24.45
CA ASP A 392 -1.82 23.62 23.90
C ASP A 392 -2.72 23.43 22.70
N TYR A 393 -2.35 22.50 21.80
CA TYR A 393 -3.15 22.12 20.65
C TYR A 393 -4.52 21.56 21.07
N LEU A 394 -4.54 20.62 22.01
CA LEU A 394 -5.79 19.99 22.46
C LEU A 394 -6.72 21.00 23.14
N ARG A 395 -6.18 21.92 23.95
CA ARG A 395 -6.96 22.98 24.63
C ARG A 395 -7.44 24.09 23.70
N GLY A 396 -6.81 24.23 22.54
CA GLY A 396 -7.01 25.37 21.64
C GLY A 396 -6.34 26.66 22.16
N THR A 397 -5.23 26.54 22.89
CA THR A 397 -4.39 27.68 23.31
C THR A 397 -3.21 27.91 22.38
N GLY A 398 -2.93 26.99 21.48
CA GLY A 398 -1.91 27.06 20.45
C GLY A 398 -2.42 26.66 19.07
N TYR A 399 -1.58 26.81 18.04
CA TYR A 399 -1.85 26.50 16.64
C TYR A 399 -3.10 27.22 16.08
N ASP A 400 -4.20 26.50 15.90
CA ASP A 400 -5.45 26.99 15.31
C ASP A 400 -6.43 27.64 16.30
N HIS A 401 -6.07 27.71 17.57
CA HIS A 401 -6.87 28.26 18.65
C HIS A 401 -8.26 27.65 18.80
N VAL A 402 -8.41 26.36 18.43
CA VAL A 402 -9.68 25.60 18.53
C VAL A 402 -9.50 24.39 19.44
N ALA A 403 -10.32 24.26 20.48
CA ALA A 403 -10.32 23.08 21.36
C ALA A 403 -10.79 21.84 20.61
N LYS A 404 -10.07 20.71 20.77
CA LYS A 404 -10.28 19.47 20.03
C LYS A 404 -11.35 18.58 20.65
N THR A 405 -12.51 19.18 20.95
CA THR A 405 -13.64 18.49 21.61
C THR A 405 -14.32 17.46 20.70
N PRO A 406 -15.07 16.48 21.26
CA PRO A 406 -15.90 15.57 20.46
C PRO A 406 -16.90 16.29 19.55
N ALA A 407 -17.45 17.43 19.95
CA ALA A 407 -18.35 18.22 19.11
C ALA A 407 -17.65 18.84 17.90
N TRP A 408 -16.40 19.33 18.10
CA TRP A 408 -15.56 19.79 17.01
C TRP A 408 -15.27 18.67 16.02
N ALA A 409 -14.83 17.50 16.51
CA ALA A 409 -14.52 16.37 15.64
C ALA A 409 -15.75 15.81 14.94
N ALA A 410 -16.92 15.77 15.59
CA ALA A 410 -18.16 15.30 14.98
C ALA A 410 -18.54 16.10 13.73
N ALA A 411 -18.34 17.42 13.76
CA ALA A 411 -18.60 18.29 12.60
C ALA A 411 -17.68 18.00 11.40
N ILE A 412 -16.48 17.46 11.65
CA ILE A 412 -15.46 17.15 10.63
C ILE A 412 -15.61 15.70 10.15
N THR A 413 -15.71 14.77 11.10
CA THR A 413 -15.61 13.34 10.85
C THR A 413 -16.92 12.69 10.43
N GLY A 414 -18.05 13.34 10.73
CA GLY A 414 -19.38 12.74 10.62
C GLY A 414 -19.69 11.71 11.73
N VAL A 415 -18.72 11.40 12.60
CA VAL A 415 -18.92 10.50 13.75
C VAL A 415 -19.65 11.27 14.84
N PRO A 416 -20.77 10.75 15.38
CA PRO A 416 -21.50 11.41 16.47
C PRO A 416 -20.60 11.69 17.69
N ALA A 417 -20.74 12.86 18.30
CA ALA A 417 -19.93 13.24 19.46
C ALA A 417 -20.04 12.24 20.63
N ASP A 418 -21.21 11.63 20.81
CA ASP A 418 -21.44 10.63 21.85
C ASP A 418 -20.71 9.31 21.56
N ASP A 419 -20.60 8.91 20.29
CA ASP A 419 -19.82 7.73 19.88
C ASP A 419 -18.32 7.97 20.09
N ILE A 420 -17.84 9.22 19.88
CA ILE A 420 -16.45 9.61 20.18
C ILE A 420 -16.20 9.52 21.69
N ARG A 421 -17.10 10.04 22.53
CA ARG A 421 -17.01 9.96 24.01
C ARG A 421 -17.01 8.50 24.50
N GLU A 422 -17.90 7.68 23.93
CA GLU A 422 -17.97 6.25 24.27
C GLU A 422 -16.67 5.52 23.90
N LEU A 423 -16.12 5.77 22.71
CA LEU A 423 -14.84 5.19 22.30
C LEU A 423 -13.69 5.67 23.21
N ALA A 424 -13.66 6.95 23.59
CA ALA A 424 -12.68 7.48 24.52
C ALA A 424 -12.80 6.82 25.90
N SER A 425 -14.01 6.60 26.41
CA SER A 425 -14.27 5.88 27.67
C SER A 425 -13.78 4.45 27.61
N GLN A 426 -13.96 3.75 26.48
CA GLN A 426 -13.42 2.40 26.27
C GLN A 426 -11.90 2.40 26.27
N LEU A 427 -11.25 3.33 25.56
CA LEU A 427 -9.80 3.50 25.51
C LEU A 427 -9.22 3.84 26.89
N ALA A 428 -9.92 4.64 27.69
CA ALA A 428 -9.48 5.02 29.03
C ALA A 428 -9.27 3.82 29.95
N THR A 429 -10.03 2.74 29.75
CA THR A 429 -10.02 1.56 30.60
C THR A 429 -9.39 0.33 29.97
N ALA A 430 -9.28 0.28 28.64
CA ALA A 430 -8.71 -0.88 27.93
C ALA A 430 -7.19 -0.99 28.19
N ARG A 431 -6.81 -2.08 28.80
CA ARG A 431 -5.40 -2.46 29.04
C ARG A 431 -5.25 -3.96 28.82
N PRO A 432 -4.52 -4.42 27.81
CA PRO A 432 -3.89 -3.66 26.72
C PRO A 432 -4.89 -3.09 25.70
N ALA A 433 -4.49 -2.01 25.01
CA ALA A 433 -5.15 -1.50 23.81
C ALA A 433 -4.20 -1.64 22.61
N PHE A 434 -4.67 -2.29 21.54
CA PHE A 434 -3.93 -2.42 20.29
C PHE A 434 -4.47 -1.42 19.28
N ILE A 435 -3.70 -0.38 19.01
CA ILE A 435 -4.09 0.69 18.07
C ILE A 435 -3.21 0.57 16.83
N MET A 436 -3.83 0.43 15.65
CA MET A 436 -3.13 0.32 14.37
C MET A 436 -3.80 1.15 13.30
N GLN A 437 -3.02 1.51 12.30
CA GLN A 437 -3.53 2.08 11.07
C GLN A 437 -3.12 1.22 9.87
N GLY A 438 -3.98 1.19 8.86
CA GLY A 438 -3.61 0.68 7.54
C GLY A 438 -2.94 1.76 6.70
N TRP A 439 -2.95 1.56 5.39
CA TRP A 439 -2.42 2.57 4.47
C TRP A 439 -3.48 3.57 3.99
N GLY A 440 -4.75 3.38 4.37
CA GLY A 440 -5.85 4.28 4.03
C GLY A 440 -5.62 5.70 4.54
N PRO A 441 -5.40 5.92 5.85
CA PRO A 441 -5.21 7.25 6.43
C PRO A 441 -3.99 7.99 5.90
N GLN A 442 -2.89 7.27 5.61
CA GLN A 442 -1.63 7.90 5.22
C GLN A 442 -1.54 8.25 3.72
N ARG A 443 -2.31 7.58 2.82
CA ARG A 443 -2.29 7.86 1.36
C ARG A 443 -3.14 9.06 0.98
N ARG A 444 -2.98 10.17 1.71
CA ARG A 444 -3.75 11.40 1.58
C ARG A 444 -2.85 12.62 1.60
N SER A 445 -3.36 13.77 1.18
CA SER A 445 -2.61 15.03 1.19
C SER A 445 -2.22 15.47 2.61
N ASN A 446 -2.97 15.03 3.63
CA ASN A 446 -2.68 15.24 5.05
C ASN A 446 -2.19 13.97 5.76
N GLY A 447 -1.74 12.98 4.99
CA GLY A 447 -1.46 11.63 5.47
C GLY A 447 -0.34 11.54 6.50
N GLU A 448 0.65 12.40 6.40
CA GLU A 448 1.74 12.51 7.38
C GLU A 448 1.19 12.88 8.76
N MET A 449 0.50 14.01 8.85
CA MET A 449 -0.05 14.51 10.12
C MET A 449 -1.09 13.56 10.71
N THR A 450 -1.96 13.01 9.89
CA THR A 450 -2.95 11.98 10.28
C THR A 450 -2.27 10.75 10.89
N SER A 451 -1.20 10.25 10.26
CA SER A 451 -0.44 9.10 10.78
C SER A 451 0.21 9.40 12.12
N GLY A 452 0.81 10.58 12.26
CA GLY A 452 1.40 11.04 13.51
C GLY A 452 0.38 11.16 14.64
N MET A 453 -0.84 11.66 14.36
CA MET A 453 -1.93 11.75 15.35
C MET A 453 -2.33 10.38 15.90
N ILE A 454 -2.40 9.35 15.05
CA ILE A 454 -2.72 7.98 15.49
C ILE A 454 -1.58 7.40 16.34
N MET A 455 -0.32 7.65 15.99
CA MET A 455 0.85 7.25 16.78
C MET A 455 0.88 7.98 18.14
N MET A 456 0.57 9.27 18.15
CA MET A 456 0.49 10.09 19.37
C MET A 456 -0.56 9.55 20.35
N LEU A 457 -1.72 9.09 19.85
CA LEU A 457 -2.77 8.49 20.68
C LEU A 457 -2.23 7.27 21.45
N THR A 458 -1.42 6.44 20.80
CA THR A 458 -0.81 5.26 21.42
C THR A 458 0.22 5.64 22.48
N ALA A 459 1.07 6.62 22.16
CA ALA A 459 2.09 7.11 23.08
C ALA A 459 1.48 7.77 24.33
N ALA A 460 0.42 8.57 24.17
CA ALA A 460 -0.26 9.24 25.27
C ALA A 460 -0.90 8.27 26.28
N LEU A 461 -1.30 7.09 25.81
CA LEU A 461 -1.83 6.01 26.66
C LEU A 461 -0.74 5.14 27.31
N GLY A 462 0.55 5.36 26.98
CA GLY A 462 1.65 4.50 27.40
C GLY A 462 1.57 3.07 26.84
N GLN A 463 0.73 2.86 25.80
CA GLN A 463 0.48 1.54 25.21
C GLN A 463 1.47 1.24 24.06
N VAL A 464 2.76 1.41 24.34
CA VAL A 464 3.86 1.16 23.41
C VAL A 464 4.83 0.17 24.04
N GLY A 465 5.25 -0.85 23.30
CA GLY A 465 6.25 -1.82 23.73
C GLY A 465 5.76 -2.84 24.77
N LEU A 466 4.47 -2.96 24.97
CA LEU A 466 3.87 -3.91 25.92
C LEU A 466 3.17 -5.07 25.17
N PRO A 467 3.09 -6.30 25.75
CA PRO A 467 2.30 -7.37 25.17
C PRO A 467 0.85 -6.91 24.90
N GLY A 468 0.31 -7.27 23.75
CA GLY A 468 -1.05 -6.88 23.37
C GLY A 468 -1.19 -5.44 22.88
N THR A 469 -0.09 -4.73 22.64
CA THR A 469 -0.09 -3.33 22.14
C THR A 469 0.61 -3.17 20.80
N ASN A 470 0.45 -2.00 20.20
CA ASN A 470 1.15 -1.56 19.01
C ASN A 470 1.62 -0.12 19.20
N ASN A 471 2.50 0.37 18.34
CA ASN A 471 3.01 1.74 18.38
C ASN A 471 2.19 2.74 17.51
N GLY A 472 0.98 2.38 17.10
CA GLY A 472 0.13 3.20 16.22
C GLY A 472 0.46 3.11 14.74
N MET A 473 1.49 2.37 14.37
CA MET A 473 1.81 2.08 12.97
C MET A 473 0.87 1.02 12.38
N ASN A 474 1.08 0.73 11.11
CA ASN A 474 0.57 -0.51 10.54
C ASN A 474 1.25 -1.71 11.21
N ILE A 475 0.67 -2.90 11.04
CA ILE A 475 1.27 -4.12 11.57
C ILE A 475 2.65 -4.36 10.98
N ALA A 476 3.52 -4.96 11.78
CA ALA A 476 4.94 -5.09 11.53
C ALA A 476 5.28 -5.66 10.15
N TRP A 477 6.38 -5.22 9.64
CA TRP A 477 7.06 -5.77 8.48
C TRP A 477 8.36 -6.40 8.95
N GLY A 478 8.36 -7.70 9.20
CA GLY A 478 9.56 -8.45 9.45
C GLY A 478 10.47 -8.33 8.21
N GLY A 479 11.31 -7.32 8.19
CA GLY A 479 12.26 -7.07 7.12
C GLY A 479 13.10 -8.31 6.84
N GLY A 480 13.48 -8.45 5.58
CA GLY A 480 14.17 -9.59 4.99
C GLY A 480 15.03 -10.44 5.92
N PHE A 481 14.47 -11.56 6.29
CA PHE A 481 15.22 -12.59 6.98
C PHE A 481 16.29 -13.21 6.05
N LEU A 482 15.97 -13.33 4.77
CA LEU A 482 16.90 -13.86 3.78
C LEU A 482 17.80 -12.74 3.26
N THR A 483 19.10 -13.03 3.28
CA THR A 483 20.10 -12.18 2.64
C THR A 483 19.85 -12.14 1.14
N ARG A 484 19.97 -10.96 0.54
CA ARG A 484 19.81 -10.76 -0.89
C ARG A 484 21.15 -10.57 -1.55
N VAL A 485 21.22 -10.88 -2.85
CA VAL A 485 22.40 -10.53 -3.67
C VAL A 485 22.59 -9.02 -3.57
N SER A 486 23.81 -8.58 -3.27
CA SER A 486 24.11 -7.16 -3.17
C SER A 486 23.93 -6.48 -4.53
N ALA A 487 23.20 -5.39 -4.56
CA ALA A 487 23.09 -4.54 -5.75
C ALA A 487 24.40 -3.81 -6.08
N GLY A 488 25.37 -3.80 -5.17
CA GLY A 488 26.58 -2.98 -5.31
C GLY A 488 26.35 -1.53 -4.85
N GLN A 489 27.22 -0.64 -5.27
CA GLN A 489 27.16 0.78 -4.91
C GLN A 489 26.81 1.61 -6.15
N ASN A 490 25.77 2.42 -6.05
CA ASN A 490 25.40 3.37 -7.09
C ASN A 490 26.38 4.55 -7.11
N ALA A 491 27.03 4.76 -8.24
CA ALA A 491 27.99 5.85 -8.42
C ALA A 491 27.29 7.20 -8.68
N VAL A 492 26.02 7.20 -9.11
CA VAL A 492 25.21 8.42 -9.26
C VAL A 492 24.67 8.81 -7.88
N PRO A 493 25.02 9.99 -7.35
CA PRO A 493 24.61 10.39 -6.00
C PRO A 493 23.16 10.85 -5.93
N PHE A 494 22.55 11.17 -7.07
CA PHE A 494 21.24 11.80 -7.14
C PHE A 494 20.10 10.79 -6.97
N ARG A 495 19.07 11.21 -6.22
CA ARG A 495 17.85 10.42 -6.01
C ARG A 495 16.64 11.33 -6.04
N ILE A 496 15.56 10.87 -6.67
CA ILE A 496 14.28 11.57 -6.73
C ILE A 496 13.19 10.83 -5.94
N PRO A 497 12.13 11.51 -5.46
CA PRO A 497 10.96 10.80 -4.99
C PRO A 497 10.38 9.93 -6.13
N ALA A 498 10.04 8.66 -5.85
CA ALA A 498 9.45 7.79 -6.88
C ALA A 498 8.22 8.42 -7.56
N TYR A 499 7.49 9.27 -6.85
CA TYR A 499 6.30 9.97 -7.34
C TYR A 499 6.60 11.20 -8.21
N ARG A 500 7.88 11.51 -8.48
CA ARG A 500 8.31 12.67 -9.30
C ARG A 500 8.94 12.29 -10.64
N PHE A 501 8.84 11.00 -11.06
CA PHE A 501 9.53 10.58 -12.27
C PHE A 501 9.01 11.28 -13.55
N LEU A 502 7.69 11.56 -13.64
CA LEU A 502 7.14 12.32 -14.77
C LEU A 502 7.70 13.76 -14.82
N ASP A 503 7.81 14.41 -13.66
CA ASP A 503 8.42 15.73 -13.55
C ASP A 503 9.88 15.69 -13.99
N ALA A 504 10.62 14.62 -13.62
CA ALA A 504 12.01 14.43 -13.99
C ALA A 504 12.20 14.10 -15.49
N ILE A 505 11.21 13.51 -16.15
CA ILE A 505 11.21 13.38 -17.62
C ILE A 505 11.00 14.73 -18.29
N GLU A 506 9.98 15.51 -17.85
CA GLU A 506 9.60 16.75 -18.50
C GLU A 506 10.58 17.90 -18.24
N ASN A 507 11.05 18.04 -17.01
CA ASN A 507 11.82 19.19 -16.57
C ASN A 507 12.86 18.83 -15.49
N GLY A 508 13.59 17.70 -15.65
CA GLY A 508 14.52 17.21 -14.64
C GLY A 508 15.52 18.27 -14.19
N GLU A 509 16.08 19.02 -15.13
CA GLU A 509 17.05 20.10 -14.88
C GLU A 509 16.51 21.26 -14.02
N SER A 510 15.20 21.34 -13.82
CA SER A 510 14.58 22.32 -12.91
C SER A 510 14.30 21.75 -11.51
N LEU A 511 14.47 20.45 -11.31
CA LEU A 511 14.19 19.80 -10.03
C LEU A 511 15.37 19.93 -9.08
N GLY A 512 15.13 20.52 -7.92
CA GLY A 512 16.10 20.73 -6.86
C GLY A 512 15.69 20.12 -5.52
N THR A 513 16.32 20.56 -4.46
CA THR A 513 16.05 20.07 -3.11
C THR A 513 14.61 20.36 -2.66
N ARG A 514 14.01 21.46 -3.14
CA ARG A 514 12.60 21.81 -2.83
C ARG A 514 11.62 20.80 -3.40
N GLU A 515 11.92 20.27 -4.57
CA GLU A 515 11.14 19.22 -5.24
C GLU A 515 11.47 17.82 -4.72
N GLY A 516 12.34 17.71 -3.73
CA GLY A 516 12.71 16.48 -3.06
C GLY A 516 13.95 15.78 -3.65
N VAL A 517 14.72 16.41 -4.54
CA VAL A 517 15.97 15.81 -5.03
C VAL A 517 16.99 15.72 -3.89
N ARG A 518 17.60 14.53 -3.73
CA ARG A 518 18.66 14.25 -2.77
C ARG A 518 19.99 14.03 -3.48
N GLY A 519 21.11 14.18 -2.73
CA GLY A 519 22.46 13.97 -3.27
C GLY A 519 23.01 15.17 -4.02
N LEU A 520 22.30 16.30 -4.07
CA LEU A 520 22.82 17.56 -4.57
C LEU A 520 23.85 18.12 -3.58
N PRO A 521 24.90 18.83 -4.06
CA PRO A 521 25.86 19.50 -3.17
C PRO A 521 25.12 20.43 -2.20
N GLU A 522 25.43 20.33 -0.92
CA GLU A 522 24.65 20.95 0.16
C GLU A 522 24.54 22.46 0.02
N ALA A 523 23.27 22.94 -0.06
CA ALA A 523 22.85 24.15 0.62
C ALA A 523 22.12 23.69 1.89
N GLY A 524 22.83 23.31 2.90
CA GLY A 524 22.43 23.35 4.31
C GLY A 524 21.29 22.47 4.83
N TYR A 525 20.86 21.38 4.17
CA TYR A 525 19.93 20.41 4.76
C TYR A 525 20.58 19.03 4.86
N GLY A 526 20.79 18.60 6.10
CA GLY A 526 21.45 17.35 6.44
C GLY A 526 20.77 16.12 5.83
N ASN A 527 21.57 15.25 5.23
CA ASN A 527 21.20 13.92 4.79
C ASN A 527 20.65 13.08 5.95
N ALA A 528 19.34 12.99 6.10
CA ALA A 528 18.71 11.98 6.94
C ALA A 528 17.88 11.03 6.08
N GLY A 529 18.43 9.88 5.77
CA GLY A 529 17.66 8.72 5.41
C GLY A 529 17.92 8.11 4.05
N GLY A 530 18.99 7.36 3.93
CA GLY A 530 19.11 6.28 2.96
C GLY A 530 18.16 5.16 3.35
N SER A 531 17.32 4.71 2.43
CA SER A 531 16.66 3.42 2.52
C SER A 531 16.53 2.82 1.13
N GLY A 532 17.61 2.21 0.68
CA GLY A 532 17.52 1.02 -0.13
C GLY A 532 17.40 -0.18 0.83
N PHE A 533 16.83 -1.27 0.42
CA PHE A 533 17.03 -2.56 1.07
C PHE A 533 18.52 -2.91 1.00
N ALA A 534 19.32 -2.39 1.92
CA ALA A 534 20.71 -2.74 2.05
C ALA A 534 20.87 -3.53 3.34
N ALA A 535 21.50 -4.71 3.19
CA ALA A 535 21.96 -5.54 4.28
C ALA A 535 22.81 -4.72 5.26
N GLU A 536 22.59 -4.92 6.54
CA GLU A 536 23.27 -4.30 7.66
C GLU A 536 24.79 -4.56 7.60
N GLY A 537 25.55 -3.52 7.29
CA GLY A 537 26.93 -3.39 7.74
C GLY A 537 26.94 -2.55 9.01
N LYS A 538 27.55 -3.04 10.08
CA LYS A 538 27.70 -2.33 11.35
C LYS A 538 28.26 -0.93 11.12
N PRO A 539 27.73 0.13 11.79
CA PRO A 539 28.30 1.47 11.68
C PRO A 539 29.69 1.48 12.32
N GLU A 540 30.69 1.91 11.57
CA GLU A 540 31.96 2.31 12.14
C GLU A 540 31.74 3.55 13.02
N GLN A 541 32.23 3.45 14.24
CA GLN A 541 32.26 4.54 15.24
C GLN A 541 33.08 5.71 14.70
N SER A 542 32.43 6.79 14.31
CA SER A 542 33.11 8.08 14.09
C SER A 542 33.11 8.88 15.39
N SER A 543 34.29 9.23 15.82
CA SER A 543 34.62 10.04 17.01
C SER A 543 33.98 11.43 16.97
N PRO A 544 33.60 12.02 18.12
CA PRO A 544 33.04 13.38 18.17
C PRO A 544 34.14 14.41 18.07
N GLY A 545 34.09 15.25 17.05
CA GLY A 545 35.05 16.32 16.91
C GLY A 545 34.60 17.50 16.06
N LYS A 546 34.31 18.60 16.76
CA LYS A 546 34.30 20.01 16.32
C LYS A 546 33.01 20.57 15.73
N ARG A 547 32.31 21.33 16.58
CA ARG A 547 31.36 22.39 16.20
C ARG A 547 32.11 23.46 15.37
N ALA A 548 31.59 23.72 14.19
CA ALA A 548 31.89 24.96 13.45
C ALA A 548 30.63 25.85 13.53
N THR A 549 30.72 26.91 14.32
CA THR A 549 29.85 28.07 14.20
C THR A 549 30.45 28.94 13.11
N ASP A 550 29.82 29.07 11.99
CA ASP A 550 30.04 30.17 11.08
C ASP A 550 28.76 30.53 10.32
N SER A 551 28.55 31.81 10.26
CA SER A 551 27.46 32.57 9.68
C SER A 551 27.20 32.23 8.22
N VAL A 552 25.95 31.82 7.93
CA VAL A 552 25.48 31.54 6.58
C VAL A 552 25.11 32.86 5.90
N GLN A 553 25.90 33.27 4.93
CA GLN A 553 25.49 34.21 3.89
C GLN A 553 24.71 33.44 2.84
N HIS A 554 23.47 33.84 2.59
CA HIS A 554 22.65 33.33 1.49
C HIS A 554 23.33 33.61 0.14
N GLN A 555 23.83 32.57 -0.51
CA GLN A 555 24.04 32.54 -1.95
C GLN A 555 23.08 31.54 -2.57
N ASP A 556 22.10 32.07 -3.32
CA ASP A 556 21.19 31.33 -4.19
C ASP A 556 21.95 30.73 -5.37
N SER A 557 22.62 29.58 -5.17
CA SER A 557 22.90 28.65 -6.26
C SER A 557 22.12 27.38 -5.96
N ALA A 558 20.85 27.35 -6.35
CA ALA A 558 20.05 26.14 -6.26
C ALA A 558 20.66 25.10 -7.19
N ALA A 559 21.30 24.08 -6.63
CA ALA A 559 21.72 22.92 -7.38
C ALA A 559 20.48 22.14 -7.82
N HIS A 560 20.44 21.73 -9.09
CA HIS A 560 19.36 20.95 -9.70
C HIS A 560 19.95 19.64 -10.26
N LEU A 561 19.06 18.73 -10.70
CA LEU A 561 19.51 17.57 -11.43
C LEU A 561 20.28 18.00 -12.70
N PRO A 562 21.35 17.30 -13.05
CA PRO A 562 22.17 17.67 -14.21
C PRO A 562 21.49 17.34 -15.54
N SER A 563 20.49 16.47 -15.56
CA SER A 563 19.78 16.05 -16.76
C SER A 563 18.33 15.65 -16.43
N SER A 564 17.44 15.77 -17.40
CA SER A 564 16.15 15.09 -17.42
C SER A 564 16.33 13.58 -17.69
N ILE A 565 15.34 12.75 -17.31
CA ILE A 565 15.34 11.32 -17.63
C ILE A 565 15.26 11.12 -19.13
N LYS A 566 16.22 10.40 -19.72
CA LYS A 566 16.31 10.07 -21.15
C LYS A 566 16.09 8.58 -21.42
N ALA A 567 16.39 7.72 -20.43
CA ALA A 567 16.07 6.31 -20.51
C ALA A 567 15.37 5.82 -19.25
N ILE A 568 14.43 4.86 -19.42
CA ILE A 568 13.73 4.18 -18.33
C ILE A 568 13.92 2.68 -18.49
N ILE A 569 14.27 1.99 -17.41
CA ILE A 569 14.19 0.55 -17.27
C ILE A 569 13.06 0.25 -16.29
N CYS A 570 12.03 -0.46 -16.74
CA CYS A 570 10.90 -0.88 -15.93
C CYS A 570 10.85 -2.42 -15.88
N HIS A 571 11.17 -3.00 -14.72
CA HIS A 571 11.25 -4.44 -14.53
C HIS A 571 10.21 -4.93 -13.53
N GLY A 572 9.28 -5.80 -13.98
CA GLY A 572 8.30 -6.47 -13.13
C GLY A 572 7.30 -5.51 -12.48
N GLY A 573 6.82 -4.53 -13.23
CA GLY A 573 5.87 -3.57 -12.70
C GLY A 573 5.09 -2.78 -13.75
N ASN A 574 3.83 -2.49 -13.45
CA ASN A 574 2.95 -1.63 -14.24
C ASN A 574 2.89 -0.21 -13.62
N CYS A 575 4.08 0.34 -13.26
CA CYS A 575 4.16 1.57 -12.47
C CYS A 575 4.10 2.85 -13.32
N LEU A 576 4.51 2.80 -14.59
CA LEU A 576 4.63 4.00 -15.42
C LEU A 576 3.26 4.63 -15.70
N THR A 577 2.21 3.83 -15.83
CA THR A 577 0.87 4.31 -16.17
C THR A 577 -0.20 3.92 -15.15
N ASN A 578 -0.07 2.79 -14.43
CA ASN A 578 -1.16 2.29 -13.58
C ASN A 578 -1.06 2.74 -12.11
N GLN A 579 0.14 2.80 -11.54
CA GLN A 579 0.33 3.17 -10.13
C GLN A 579 0.48 4.67 -9.89
N HIS A 580 0.76 5.45 -10.92
CA HIS A 580 0.94 6.90 -10.84
C HIS A 580 -0.39 7.64 -10.97
N GLY A 581 -0.56 8.73 -10.24
CA GLY A 581 -1.70 9.63 -10.41
C GLY A 581 -1.62 10.43 -11.71
N ASP A 582 -2.75 10.95 -12.18
CA ASP A 582 -2.86 11.66 -13.46
C ASP A 582 -2.32 10.80 -14.63
N VAL A 583 -2.97 9.66 -14.80
CA VAL A 583 -2.54 8.67 -15.81
C VAL A 583 -2.57 9.25 -17.24
N ASN A 584 -3.45 10.21 -17.50
CA ASN A 584 -3.51 10.91 -18.80
C ASN A 584 -2.26 11.76 -19.06
N ARG A 585 -1.67 12.37 -18.00
CA ARG A 585 -0.37 13.02 -18.09
C ARG A 585 0.72 11.99 -18.40
N ALA A 586 0.70 10.84 -17.72
CA ALA A 586 1.66 9.77 -17.98
C ALA A 586 1.60 9.31 -19.44
N HIS A 587 0.40 9.14 -20.01
CA HIS A 587 0.21 8.79 -21.43
C HIS A 587 0.82 9.84 -22.37
N ARG A 588 0.63 11.13 -22.11
CA ARG A 588 1.22 12.22 -22.94
C ARG A 588 2.74 12.27 -22.83
N VAL A 589 3.27 12.17 -21.61
CA VAL A 589 4.71 12.29 -21.34
C VAL A 589 5.48 11.10 -21.92
N LEU A 590 5.02 9.88 -21.65
CA LEU A 590 5.66 8.64 -22.13
C LEU A 590 5.45 8.43 -23.64
N GLY A 591 4.37 8.97 -24.18
CA GLY A 591 4.05 8.94 -25.62
C GLY A 591 4.98 9.79 -26.49
N ASP A 592 5.67 10.76 -25.87
CA ASP A 592 6.56 11.68 -26.57
C ASP A 592 8.04 11.21 -26.51
N PRO A 593 8.58 10.63 -27.60
CA PRO A 593 9.97 10.14 -27.61
C PRO A 593 11.01 11.27 -27.54
N SER A 594 10.63 12.53 -27.72
CA SER A 594 11.56 13.65 -27.58
C SER A 594 11.87 13.96 -26.11
N LYS A 595 10.98 13.59 -25.20
CA LYS A 595 11.16 13.77 -23.74
C LYS A 595 11.99 12.66 -23.14
N CYS A 596 11.61 11.40 -23.42
CA CYS A 596 12.33 10.20 -22.98
C CYS A 596 12.68 9.37 -24.21
N GLU A 597 13.98 9.19 -24.48
CA GLU A 597 14.45 8.66 -25.76
C GLU A 597 14.34 7.13 -25.86
N PHE A 598 14.45 6.43 -24.72
CA PHE A 598 14.39 4.96 -24.68
C PHE A 598 13.66 4.43 -23.45
N ILE A 599 12.76 3.48 -23.64
CA ILE A 599 12.04 2.78 -22.57
C ILE A 599 12.15 1.27 -22.78
N LEU A 600 12.79 0.59 -21.82
CA LEU A 600 12.84 -0.87 -21.71
C LEU A 600 11.79 -1.33 -20.71
N ASN A 601 10.93 -2.27 -21.10
CA ASN A 601 10.03 -2.97 -20.19
C ASN A 601 10.36 -4.47 -20.17
N VAL A 602 10.54 -5.03 -18.97
CA VAL A 602 10.79 -6.45 -18.74
C VAL A 602 9.71 -6.97 -17.81
N ASP A 603 8.80 -7.79 -18.30
CA ASP A 603 7.66 -8.24 -17.52
C ASP A 603 7.19 -9.65 -17.95
N VAL A 604 6.36 -10.24 -17.12
CA VAL A 604 5.72 -11.53 -17.40
C VAL A 604 4.55 -11.41 -18.38
N GLU A 605 3.94 -10.22 -18.48
CA GLU A 605 2.76 -9.95 -19.31
C GLU A 605 2.84 -8.57 -19.97
N PHE A 606 2.05 -8.38 -21.04
CA PHE A 606 1.99 -7.12 -21.77
C PHE A 606 1.09 -6.12 -21.05
N THR A 607 1.68 -5.35 -20.12
CA THR A 607 0.98 -4.38 -19.25
C THR A 607 0.66 -3.06 -19.96
N ASP A 608 -0.10 -2.16 -19.29
CA ASP A 608 -0.32 -0.80 -19.79
C ASP A 608 1.00 -0.04 -19.96
N SER A 609 1.96 -0.24 -19.03
CA SER A 609 3.29 0.37 -19.10
C SER A 609 4.08 -0.15 -20.29
N ALA A 610 3.98 -1.44 -20.62
CA ALA A 610 4.66 -2.06 -21.76
C ALA A 610 4.28 -1.42 -23.11
N ARG A 611 3.08 -0.83 -23.23
CA ARG A 611 2.65 -0.14 -24.47
C ARG A 611 3.54 1.04 -24.86
N TYR A 612 4.23 1.64 -23.89
CA TYR A 612 5.10 2.80 -24.07
C TYR A 612 6.57 2.43 -24.27
N ALA A 613 6.92 1.16 -24.11
CA ALA A 613 8.28 0.69 -24.29
C ALA A 613 8.71 0.67 -25.77
N ASP A 614 10.01 0.83 -26.00
CA ASP A 614 10.65 0.64 -27.30
C ASP A 614 10.99 -0.85 -27.50
N ILE A 615 11.45 -1.49 -26.41
CA ILE A 615 11.69 -2.94 -26.35
C ILE A 615 10.92 -3.51 -25.16
N VAL A 616 10.24 -4.65 -25.39
CA VAL A 616 9.57 -5.44 -24.35
C VAL A 616 10.17 -6.84 -24.30
N LEU A 617 10.70 -7.22 -23.15
CA LEU A 617 11.31 -8.53 -22.93
C LEU A 617 10.43 -9.44 -22.07
N PRO A 618 10.28 -10.73 -22.45
CA PRO A 618 9.48 -11.70 -21.73
C PRO A 618 10.24 -12.29 -20.53
N ASP A 619 9.78 -12.00 -19.30
CA ASP A 619 10.34 -12.54 -18.06
C ASP A 619 9.64 -13.84 -17.62
N LEU A 620 10.23 -14.51 -16.66
CA LEU A 620 9.75 -15.73 -16.03
C LEU A 620 8.91 -15.42 -14.78
N PHE A 621 7.82 -16.18 -14.57
CA PHE A 621 7.25 -16.28 -13.23
C PHE A 621 8.21 -16.98 -12.27
N ARG A 622 8.15 -16.65 -10.99
CA ARG A 622 8.94 -17.31 -9.95
C ARG A 622 8.75 -18.82 -9.90
N MET A 623 7.59 -19.34 -10.30
CA MET A 623 7.35 -20.77 -10.41
C MET A 623 7.99 -21.44 -11.64
N GLU A 624 8.49 -20.63 -12.59
CA GLU A 624 9.23 -21.07 -13.78
C GLU A 624 10.76 -20.98 -13.55
N GLN A 625 11.21 -20.32 -12.47
CA GLN A 625 12.62 -20.11 -12.14
C GLN A 625 13.15 -21.20 -11.21
N GLU A 626 14.34 -21.69 -11.52
CA GLU A 626 15.09 -22.59 -10.65
C GLU A 626 15.55 -21.85 -9.38
N SER A 627 15.37 -22.50 -8.24
CA SER A 627 15.84 -22.01 -6.93
C SER A 627 15.25 -20.66 -6.49
N ALA A 628 14.26 -20.10 -7.21
CA ALA A 628 13.59 -18.89 -6.73
C ALA A 628 13.02 -19.11 -5.33
N MET A 629 13.37 -18.23 -4.40
CA MET A 629 13.07 -18.39 -2.98
C MET A 629 12.68 -17.05 -2.35
N ASP A 630 11.74 -17.10 -1.40
CA ASP A 630 11.46 -15.94 -0.54
C ASP A 630 10.90 -16.38 0.82
N ALA A 631 11.04 -15.50 1.80
CA ALA A 631 10.46 -15.69 3.12
C ALA A 631 9.12 -14.96 3.23
N ASP A 632 8.21 -15.48 4.06
CA ASP A 632 7.04 -14.70 4.43
C ASP A 632 7.47 -13.44 5.22
N THR A 633 6.57 -12.48 5.35
CA THR A 633 6.89 -11.18 5.94
C THR A 633 7.51 -11.25 7.33
N TRP A 634 7.24 -12.31 8.08
CA TRP A 634 7.78 -12.52 9.44
C TRP A 634 9.07 -13.32 9.45
N GLY A 635 9.48 -13.83 8.28
CA GLY A 635 10.60 -14.74 8.22
C GLY A 635 10.38 -16.02 9.03
N ARG A 636 9.12 -16.39 9.27
CA ARG A 636 8.79 -17.66 9.96
C ARG A 636 8.83 -18.84 9.01
N ARG A 637 8.67 -18.59 7.74
CA ARG A 637 8.56 -19.59 6.69
C ARG A 637 9.29 -19.15 5.45
N ILE A 638 9.99 -20.07 4.84
CA ILE A 638 10.64 -19.90 3.53
C ILE A 638 9.96 -20.83 2.54
N ALA A 639 9.64 -20.34 1.37
CA ALA A 639 9.13 -21.13 0.26
C ALA A 639 10.06 -21.01 -0.95
N VAL A 640 10.19 -22.10 -1.72
CA VAL A 640 11.08 -22.20 -2.85
C VAL A 640 10.37 -22.80 -4.07
N SER A 641 10.79 -22.41 -5.26
CA SER A 641 10.40 -23.02 -6.53
C SER A 641 11.57 -23.82 -7.08
N THR A 642 11.29 -25.01 -7.61
CA THR A 642 12.33 -25.88 -8.18
C THR A 642 12.63 -25.60 -9.64
N GLY A 643 11.80 -24.81 -10.31
CA GLY A 643 11.94 -24.53 -11.74
C GLY A 643 11.56 -25.66 -12.67
N GLU A 644 11.01 -26.79 -12.17
CA GLU A 644 10.64 -27.94 -13.01
C GLU A 644 9.58 -27.62 -14.08
N LEU A 645 8.79 -26.54 -13.89
CA LEU A 645 7.89 -26.07 -14.94
C LEU A 645 8.68 -25.54 -16.16
N GLY A 646 9.87 -25.00 -15.92
CA GLY A 646 10.77 -24.46 -16.92
C GLY A 646 10.24 -23.25 -17.68
N ALA A 647 11.13 -22.64 -18.43
CA ALA A 647 10.78 -21.58 -19.36
C ALA A 647 10.02 -22.17 -20.56
N ARG A 648 8.92 -21.52 -20.93
CA ARG A 648 8.17 -21.86 -22.15
C ARG A 648 8.38 -20.76 -23.18
N PHE A 649 8.36 -21.12 -24.44
CA PHE A 649 8.66 -20.21 -25.55
C PHE A 649 10.08 -19.65 -25.45
N GLU A 650 10.27 -18.37 -25.75
CA GLU A 650 11.57 -17.69 -25.71
C GLU A 650 11.75 -16.82 -24.45
N ARG A 651 11.11 -17.16 -23.35
CA ARG A 651 11.22 -16.44 -22.07
C ARG A 651 12.58 -16.69 -21.44
N ARG A 652 13.14 -15.63 -20.84
CA ARG A 652 14.39 -15.70 -20.06
C ARG A 652 14.20 -15.00 -18.73
N GLY A 653 14.86 -15.47 -17.67
CA GLY A 653 14.87 -14.79 -16.39
C GLY A 653 15.65 -13.48 -16.46
N ALA A 654 15.24 -12.49 -15.69
CA ALA A 654 15.89 -11.18 -15.69
C ALA A 654 17.38 -11.23 -15.34
N TRP A 655 17.82 -12.18 -14.49
CA TRP A 655 19.24 -12.40 -14.22
C TRP A 655 20.03 -12.80 -15.48
N GLU A 656 19.50 -13.74 -16.26
CA GLU A 656 20.11 -14.18 -17.52
C GLU A 656 20.20 -13.01 -18.51
N VAL A 657 19.12 -12.22 -18.63
CA VAL A 657 19.11 -11.02 -19.48
C VAL A 657 20.22 -10.04 -19.05
N CYS A 658 20.37 -9.82 -17.74
CA CYS A 658 21.41 -8.95 -17.20
C CYS A 658 22.83 -9.50 -17.43
N VAL A 659 23.03 -10.83 -17.39
CA VAL A 659 24.31 -11.45 -17.73
C VAL A 659 24.69 -11.18 -19.19
N GLU A 660 23.73 -11.35 -20.11
CA GLU A 660 24.00 -11.10 -21.55
C GLU A 660 24.30 -9.62 -21.80
N LEU A 661 23.55 -8.68 -21.21
CA LEU A 661 23.88 -7.24 -21.30
C LEU A 661 25.24 -6.92 -20.68
N ALA A 662 25.59 -7.56 -19.56
CA ALA A 662 26.90 -7.39 -18.92
C ALA A 662 28.07 -7.86 -19.86
N LYS A 663 27.84 -8.92 -20.63
CA LYS A 663 28.81 -9.38 -21.67
C LYS A 663 28.98 -8.34 -22.76
N HIS A 664 27.89 -7.75 -23.28
CA HIS A 664 27.97 -6.68 -24.30
C HIS A 664 28.82 -5.49 -23.82
N TRP A 665 28.77 -5.18 -22.53
CA TRP A 665 29.51 -4.07 -21.93
C TRP A 665 30.87 -4.45 -21.35
N GLY A 666 31.24 -5.76 -21.39
CA GLY A 666 32.49 -6.26 -20.83
C GLY A 666 32.60 -6.17 -19.32
N ILE A 667 31.48 -6.25 -18.61
CA ILE A 667 31.36 -6.18 -17.16
C ILE A 667 30.77 -7.45 -16.52
N GLU A 668 30.77 -8.58 -17.23
CA GLU A 668 30.20 -9.86 -16.78
C GLU A 668 30.79 -10.30 -15.44
N ASP A 669 32.12 -10.25 -15.32
CA ASP A 669 32.81 -10.64 -14.08
C ASP A 669 32.43 -9.79 -12.88
N ALA A 670 32.20 -8.50 -13.09
CA ALA A 670 31.74 -7.58 -12.02
C ALA A 670 30.29 -7.83 -11.62
N PHE A 671 29.44 -8.22 -12.58
CA PHE A 671 28.04 -8.51 -12.34
C PHE A 671 27.84 -9.86 -11.68
N THR A 672 28.44 -10.94 -12.22
CA THR A 672 28.21 -12.32 -11.77
C THR A 672 29.09 -12.72 -10.59
N GLU A 673 30.29 -12.14 -10.45
CA GLU A 673 31.38 -12.60 -9.58
C GLU A 673 31.69 -14.09 -9.82
N GLY A 674 31.53 -14.55 -11.08
CA GLY A 674 31.75 -15.92 -11.50
C GLY A 674 30.71 -16.93 -11.02
N ARG A 675 29.50 -16.49 -10.65
CA ARG A 675 28.42 -17.34 -10.16
C ARG A 675 27.13 -17.20 -10.98
N THR A 676 26.42 -18.30 -11.10
CA THR A 676 25.05 -18.33 -11.59
C THR A 676 24.07 -17.82 -10.54
N GLU A 677 22.83 -17.51 -10.93
CA GLU A 677 21.76 -17.11 -10.01
C GLU A 677 21.52 -18.18 -8.92
N SER A 678 21.41 -19.44 -9.29
CA SER A 678 21.19 -20.54 -8.35
C SER A 678 22.34 -20.73 -7.36
N GLU A 679 23.59 -20.54 -7.81
CA GLU A 679 24.77 -20.59 -6.92
C GLU A 679 24.76 -19.41 -5.93
N TRP A 680 24.35 -18.21 -6.35
CA TRP A 680 24.17 -17.08 -5.45
C TRP A 680 23.11 -17.36 -4.40
N ILE A 681 21.93 -17.85 -4.80
CA ILE A 681 20.81 -18.15 -3.91
C ILE A 681 21.22 -19.20 -2.89
N ARG A 682 21.87 -20.27 -3.32
CA ARG A 682 22.39 -21.34 -2.44
C ARG A 682 23.40 -20.79 -1.43
N LEU A 683 24.37 -20.00 -1.90
CA LEU A 683 25.41 -19.40 -1.03
C LEU A 683 24.81 -18.54 0.07
N LEU A 684 23.87 -17.68 -0.30
CA LEU A 684 23.21 -16.75 0.63
C LEU A 684 22.33 -17.50 1.64
N TYR A 685 21.56 -18.47 1.18
CA TYR A 685 20.73 -19.30 2.04
C TYR A 685 21.54 -20.11 3.06
N GLU A 686 22.64 -20.74 2.65
CA GLU A 686 23.49 -21.49 3.58
C GLU A 686 24.13 -20.55 4.61
N GLY A 687 24.53 -19.33 4.22
CA GLY A 687 24.97 -18.30 5.15
C GLY A 687 23.87 -17.89 6.14
N ASP A 688 22.62 -17.75 5.70
CA ASP A 688 21.47 -17.47 6.58
C ASP A 688 21.19 -18.65 7.51
N ARG A 689 21.30 -19.90 7.01
CA ARG A 689 21.15 -21.11 7.79
C ARG A 689 22.18 -21.24 8.91
N GLU A 690 23.43 -20.86 8.66
CA GLU A 690 24.48 -20.84 9.68
C GLU A 690 24.21 -19.80 10.80
N ARG A 691 23.61 -18.68 10.45
CA ARG A 691 23.22 -17.62 11.40
C ARG A 691 21.93 -17.93 12.17
N SER A 692 21.10 -18.81 11.64
CA SER A 692 19.76 -19.10 12.17
C SER A 692 19.63 -20.57 12.51
N THR A 693 19.35 -20.89 13.76
CA THR A 693 19.09 -22.27 14.18
C THR A 693 17.76 -22.78 13.64
N GLY A 694 17.75 -23.98 13.09
CA GLY A 694 16.50 -24.68 12.75
C GLY A 694 16.10 -24.63 11.28
N LEU A 695 16.91 -24.05 10.38
CA LEU A 695 16.68 -24.17 8.94
C LEU A 695 17.28 -25.49 8.39
N PRO A 696 16.60 -26.14 7.42
CA PRO A 696 17.14 -27.33 6.74
C PRO A 696 18.29 -26.95 5.81
N THR A 697 18.99 -27.95 5.27
CA THR A 697 19.91 -27.73 4.15
C THR A 697 19.15 -27.24 2.93
N PHE A 698 19.85 -26.56 2.01
CA PHE A 698 19.23 -26.06 0.78
C PHE A 698 18.60 -27.18 -0.07
N ASP A 699 19.28 -28.33 -0.13
CA ASP A 699 18.76 -29.48 -0.90
C ASP A 699 17.46 -30.03 -0.29
N LEU A 700 17.36 -30.09 1.04
CA LEU A 700 16.13 -30.50 1.70
C LEU A 700 15.02 -29.44 1.56
N LEU A 701 15.36 -28.14 1.53
CA LEU A 701 14.41 -27.08 1.22
C LEU A 701 13.83 -27.24 -0.20
N LEU A 702 14.67 -27.56 -1.18
CA LEU A 702 14.21 -27.80 -2.56
C LEU A 702 13.28 -29.04 -2.63
N GLU A 703 13.61 -30.11 -1.90
CA GLU A 703 12.80 -31.33 -1.85
C GLU A 703 11.43 -31.09 -1.21
N GLU A 704 11.39 -30.40 -0.06
CA GLU A 704 10.16 -30.11 0.70
C GLU A 704 9.37 -28.91 0.15
N GLY A 705 10.03 -27.99 -0.55
CA GLY A 705 9.46 -26.75 -1.07
C GLY A 705 9.12 -25.70 -0.01
N LEU A 706 9.34 -26.02 1.27
CA LEU A 706 8.93 -25.22 2.40
C LEU A 706 9.79 -25.50 3.61
N ALA A 707 10.28 -24.48 4.28
CA ALA A 707 10.90 -24.56 5.60
C ALA A 707 10.20 -23.67 6.62
N TRP A 708 10.17 -24.11 7.86
CA TRP A 708 9.68 -23.34 9.00
C TRP A 708 10.82 -22.98 9.93
N ARG A 709 10.86 -21.74 10.36
CA ARG A 709 11.72 -21.33 11.48
C ARG A 709 11.05 -21.69 12.79
N THR A 710 11.80 -22.34 13.66
CA THR A 710 11.33 -22.79 14.98
C THR A 710 11.80 -21.90 16.12
N ASP A 711 12.66 -20.91 15.84
CA ASP A 711 13.25 -19.99 16.82
C ASP A 711 12.35 -18.80 17.21
N ARG A 712 11.20 -18.64 16.55
CA ARG A 712 10.20 -17.60 16.84
C ARG A 712 8.85 -18.19 17.17
N THR A 713 8.53 -18.26 18.45
CA THR A 713 7.25 -18.79 18.97
C THR A 713 6.27 -17.72 19.37
N GLU A 714 6.76 -16.56 19.83
CA GLU A 714 5.94 -15.45 20.29
C GLU A 714 5.76 -14.39 19.23
N PRO A 715 4.61 -13.69 19.20
CA PRO A 715 4.39 -12.55 18.32
C PRO A 715 5.37 -11.41 18.63
N PHE A 716 5.87 -10.77 17.58
CA PHE A 716 6.70 -9.58 17.74
C PHE A 716 5.86 -8.40 18.26
N VAL A 717 6.40 -7.70 19.27
CA VAL A 717 5.85 -6.46 19.81
C VAL A 717 6.80 -5.30 19.51
N ALA A 718 6.29 -4.30 18.81
CA ALA A 718 7.08 -3.15 18.41
C ALA A 718 7.62 -2.37 19.61
N LEU A 719 8.90 -2.00 19.57
CA LEU A 719 9.58 -1.22 20.60
C LEU A 719 9.63 -1.89 22.00
N ALA A 720 9.47 -3.22 22.09
CA ALA A 720 9.51 -3.92 23.38
C ALA A 720 10.89 -3.82 24.06
N ASP A 721 11.97 -3.96 23.29
CA ASP A 721 13.34 -3.87 23.83
C ASP A 721 13.64 -2.45 24.33
N TRP A 722 13.28 -1.42 23.55
CA TRP A 722 13.39 -0.02 23.99
C TRP A 722 12.54 0.27 25.23
N ARG A 723 11.33 -0.29 25.31
CA ARG A 723 10.44 -0.10 26.47
C ARG A 723 11.05 -0.69 27.74
N SER A 724 11.68 -1.87 27.64
CA SER A 724 12.27 -2.60 28.76
C SER A 724 13.58 -1.96 29.21
N ASP A 725 14.44 -1.57 28.28
CA ASP A 725 15.76 -0.99 28.54
C ASP A 725 16.13 0.06 27.46
N PRO A 726 15.71 1.32 27.63
CA PRO A 726 15.98 2.37 26.64
C PRO A 726 17.44 2.78 26.55
N ASP A 727 18.24 2.50 27.58
CA ASP A 727 19.66 2.83 27.57
C ASP A 727 20.45 1.81 26.73
N ALA A 728 20.03 0.53 26.77
CA ALA A 728 20.61 -0.52 25.92
C ALA A 728 20.06 -0.50 24.49
N HIS A 729 18.84 -0.04 24.30
CA HIS A 729 18.12 -0.03 23.02
C HIS A 729 17.52 1.37 22.72
N PRO A 730 18.34 2.43 22.62
CA PRO A 730 17.81 3.79 22.41
C PRO A 730 17.09 3.92 21.08
N LEU A 731 16.12 4.85 21.00
CA LEU A 731 15.55 5.27 19.71
C LEU A 731 16.57 6.14 18.96
N ASP A 732 16.56 6.03 17.64
CA ASP A 732 17.42 6.83 16.75
C ASP A 732 16.88 8.26 16.56
N THR A 733 16.11 8.78 17.51
CA THR A 733 15.69 10.16 17.55
C THR A 733 16.75 11.05 18.19
N PRO A 734 16.82 12.36 17.91
CA PRO A 734 17.77 13.28 18.55
C PRO A 734 17.72 13.26 20.08
N SER A 735 16.55 13.02 20.66
CA SER A 735 16.34 12.96 22.10
C SER A 735 16.52 11.56 22.72
N GLY A 736 16.61 10.50 21.91
CA GLY A 736 16.53 9.10 22.35
C GLY A 736 15.12 8.70 22.87
N LYS A 737 14.12 9.60 22.74
CA LYS A 737 12.74 9.45 23.19
C LYS A 737 11.77 9.52 22.02
N ILE A 738 10.51 9.25 22.27
CA ILE A 738 9.43 9.51 21.31
C ILE A 738 9.28 11.02 21.15
N GLU A 739 9.49 11.53 19.94
CA GLU A 739 9.36 12.96 19.64
C GLU A 739 7.95 13.30 19.21
N LEU A 740 7.09 13.70 20.15
CA LEU A 740 5.77 14.25 19.86
C LEU A 740 5.88 15.67 19.31
N PHE A 741 6.90 16.42 19.73
CA PHE A 741 7.40 17.63 19.08
C PHE A 741 8.71 17.28 18.38
N SER A 742 8.85 17.65 17.12
CA SER A 742 10.05 17.40 16.33
C SER A 742 10.62 18.68 15.73
N GLU A 743 11.90 18.95 16.02
CA GLU A 743 12.63 20.06 15.39
C GLU A 743 12.75 19.89 13.88
N GLN A 744 12.80 18.65 13.41
CA GLN A 744 12.82 18.35 11.98
C GLN A 744 11.50 18.78 11.32
N LEU A 745 10.35 18.47 11.94
CA LEU A 745 9.06 18.92 11.44
C LEU A 745 8.90 20.44 11.54
N ALA A 746 9.45 21.06 12.60
CA ALA A 746 9.46 22.52 12.73
C ALA A 746 10.25 23.19 11.59
N ALA A 747 11.40 22.65 11.22
CA ALA A 747 12.20 23.14 10.10
C ALA A 747 11.46 22.98 8.74
N VAL A 748 10.76 21.87 8.53
CA VAL A 748 9.94 21.68 7.33
C VAL A 748 8.77 22.66 7.29
N ALA A 749 8.06 22.83 8.41
CA ALA A 749 6.99 23.82 8.54
C ALA A 749 7.45 25.24 8.17
N GLU A 750 8.65 25.61 8.62
CA GLU A 750 9.27 26.90 8.26
C GLU A 750 9.60 26.99 6.77
N ALA A 751 10.15 25.93 6.18
CA ALA A 751 10.49 25.88 4.76
C ALA A 751 9.26 25.94 3.83
N LEU A 752 8.09 25.56 4.33
CA LEU A 752 6.82 25.60 3.58
C LEU A 752 6.12 26.96 3.67
N ARG A 753 6.59 27.90 4.47
CA ARG A 753 5.99 29.26 4.55
C ARG A 753 6.00 29.96 3.20
N GLY A 754 4.89 30.60 2.85
CA GLY A 754 4.70 31.27 1.59
C GLY A 754 4.56 30.34 0.37
N THR A 755 4.48 29.03 0.58
CA THR A 755 4.18 28.04 -0.47
C THR A 755 2.70 27.62 -0.43
N PRO A 756 2.18 26.97 -1.47
CA PRO A 756 0.84 26.39 -1.46
C PRO A 756 0.60 25.32 -0.37
N ASP A 757 1.67 24.79 0.22
CA ASP A 757 1.64 23.79 1.28
C ASP A 757 1.90 24.39 2.69
N GLU A 758 1.83 25.74 2.84
CA GLU A 758 1.92 26.38 4.14
C GLU A 758 0.87 25.85 5.11
N GLY A 759 1.29 25.43 6.30
CA GLY A 759 0.41 24.84 7.31
C GLY A 759 0.09 23.35 7.12
N ALA A 760 0.54 22.73 6.01
CA ALA A 760 0.35 21.30 5.78
C ALA A 760 1.17 20.42 6.75
N ILE A 761 2.29 20.93 7.24
CA ILE A 761 3.16 20.28 8.22
C ILE A 761 3.30 21.20 9.44
N THR A 762 3.23 20.62 10.63
CA THR A 762 3.34 21.31 11.90
C THR A 762 4.36 20.62 12.80
N PRO A 763 5.00 21.35 13.77
CA PRO A 763 6.04 20.79 14.63
C PRO A 763 5.62 19.58 15.49
N ILE A 764 4.31 19.48 15.78
CA ILE A 764 3.65 18.29 16.34
C ILE A 764 2.66 17.75 15.33
N PRO A 765 2.28 16.47 15.35
CA PRO A 765 1.14 16.01 14.58
C PRO A 765 -0.14 16.77 14.96
N THR A 766 -0.83 17.33 13.95
CA THR A 766 -2.12 18.00 14.10
C THR A 766 -3.11 17.52 13.04
N TYR A 767 -4.39 17.79 13.20
CA TYR A 767 -5.33 17.63 12.11
C TYR A 767 -5.16 18.77 11.10
N VAL A 768 -4.88 18.42 9.87
CA VAL A 768 -4.83 19.30 8.71
C VAL A 768 -5.92 18.86 7.73
N PRO A 769 -6.78 19.76 7.23
CA PRO A 769 -7.75 19.39 6.19
C PRO A 769 -7.06 18.89 4.92
N GLU A 770 -7.70 17.96 4.22
CA GLU A 770 -7.25 17.54 2.87
C GLU A 770 -7.45 18.66 1.84
N TRP A 771 -6.77 18.55 0.70
CA TRP A 771 -7.07 19.37 -0.48
C TRP A 771 -8.54 19.24 -0.86
N GLY A 772 -9.19 20.39 -1.06
CA GLY A 772 -10.62 20.44 -1.34
C GLY A 772 -10.96 20.16 -2.81
N PRO A 773 -12.28 20.18 -3.15
CA PRO A 773 -12.76 19.93 -4.51
C PRO A 773 -12.18 20.86 -5.57
N ALA A 774 -11.81 22.09 -5.20
CA ALA A 774 -11.22 23.06 -6.13
C ALA A 774 -9.94 22.57 -6.80
N GLU A 775 -9.14 21.75 -6.10
CA GLU A 775 -7.94 21.11 -6.68
C GLU A 775 -8.28 20.18 -7.84
N PHE A 776 -9.50 19.66 -7.90
CA PHE A 776 -9.97 18.67 -8.87
C PHE A 776 -10.99 19.23 -9.88
N SER A 777 -11.36 20.52 -9.76
CA SER A 777 -12.32 21.15 -10.65
C SER A 777 -11.74 21.39 -12.02
N VAL A 778 -12.55 21.20 -13.06
CA VAL A 778 -12.24 21.65 -14.41
C VAL A 778 -12.38 23.18 -14.39
N GLU A 779 -11.33 23.94 -14.71
CA GLU A 779 -11.47 25.37 -15.01
C GLU A 779 -12.43 25.52 -16.20
N ARG A 780 -13.64 26.00 -15.96
CA ARG A 780 -14.50 26.42 -17.08
C ARG A 780 -13.78 27.57 -17.79
N PRO A 781 -13.50 27.48 -19.10
CA PRO A 781 -13.03 28.62 -19.84
C PRO A 781 -14.04 29.72 -19.61
N ALA A 782 -13.59 30.91 -19.18
CA ALA A 782 -14.44 32.05 -18.98
C ALA A 782 -15.20 32.25 -20.28
N THR A 783 -16.53 32.09 -20.26
CA THR A 783 -17.38 32.43 -21.40
C THR A 783 -17.22 33.92 -21.59
N ASP A 784 -16.59 34.29 -22.71
CA ASP A 784 -16.53 35.67 -23.17
C ASP A 784 -17.93 36.27 -23.13
N GLY A 785 -18.14 37.24 -22.24
CA GLY A 785 -19.32 38.09 -22.32
C GLY A 785 -20.02 38.43 -21.01
N ALA A 786 -19.32 38.97 -20.03
CA ALA A 786 -19.92 39.90 -19.05
C ALA A 786 -18.80 40.78 -18.49
N GLN A 787 -18.69 41.99 -19.00
CA GLN A 787 -17.91 43.06 -18.39
C GLN A 787 -18.52 43.39 -17.03
N GLU A 788 -17.80 43.10 -15.94
CA GLU A 788 -17.99 43.77 -14.69
C GLU A 788 -16.99 44.91 -14.54
N PRO A 789 -17.42 46.07 -13.97
CA PRO A 789 -16.62 47.27 -13.95
C PRO A 789 -15.52 47.20 -12.91
N GLY A 790 -14.36 47.69 -13.31
CA GLY A 790 -13.10 47.65 -12.59
C GLY A 790 -13.11 48.17 -11.17
N THR A 791 -12.34 47.53 -10.37
CA THR A 791 -11.70 48.11 -9.18
C THR A 791 -10.20 47.91 -9.33
N GLU A 792 -9.53 48.92 -9.84
CA GLU A 792 -8.08 49.08 -9.77
C GLU A 792 -7.67 49.18 -8.30
N LEU A 793 -6.90 48.19 -7.80
CA LEU A 793 -6.09 48.36 -6.60
C LEU A 793 -4.68 48.73 -7.03
N ARG A 794 -4.42 50.02 -6.97
CA ARG A 794 -3.08 50.60 -7.13
C ARG A 794 -2.17 50.13 -6.00
N ALA A 795 -1.04 49.60 -6.38
CA ALA A 795 0.15 49.47 -5.53
C ALA A 795 0.66 50.85 -5.15
N ASN A 796 0.67 51.20 -3.88
CA ASN A 796 1.49 52.26 -3.33
C ASN A 796 2.36 51.68 -2.23
N GLY A 797 3.68 51.62 -2.51
CA GLY A 797 4.68 51.38 -1.54
C GLY A 797 4.86 52.57 -0.60
N HIS A 798 5.04 52.33 0.65
CA HIS A 798 5.86 53.12 1.55
C HIS A 798 6.35 52.24 2.69
N GLY A 799 7.69 52.18 2.81
CA GLY A 799 8.35 51.62 3.95
C GLY A 799 8.17 52.49 5.20
N CYS A 800 8.23 51.83 6.33
CA CYS A 800 8.69 52.45 7.59
C CYS A 800 9.29 51.41 8.52
N GLU A 801 10.38 51.83 9.09
CA GLU A 801 11.28 51.21 10.01
C GLU A 801 10.67 50.86 11.37
N SER A 802 11.31 49.85 11.99
CA SER A 802 11.55 49.53 13.39
C SER A 802 10.88 50.43 14.47
N ASP A 803 10.30 49.80 15.51
CA ASP A 803 10.83 49.81 16.85
C ASP A 803 9.91 49.13 17.86
N ALA A 804 10.59 48.48 18.81
CA ALA A 804 10.07 47.86 20.01
C ALA A 804 9.19 48.77 20.86
N PHE A 805 8.24 48.15 21.58
CA PHE A 805 7.96 48.46 22.99
C PHE A 805 6.86 47.58 23.56
N LEU A 806 7.19 46.79 24.60
CA LEU A 806 6.29 46.44 25.70
C LEU A 806 6.07 47.67 26.62
N PRO A 807 4.95 47.83 27.29
CA PRO A 807 4.90 47.35 28.66
C PRO A 807 3.52 46.88 29.22
N ALA A 808 3.66 46.32 30.38
CA ALA A 808 2.74 45.65 31.26
C ALA A 808 1.66 46.54 31.96
N ASN A 809 0.76 45.77 32.64
CA ASN A 809 -0.13 46.12 33.77
C ASN A 809 -1.52 46.71 33.41
N GLY A 810 -2.63 46.05 33.73
CA GLY A 810 -3.11 45.64 35.04
C GLY A 810 -4.56 46.14 35.24
N HIS A 811 -5.35 45.35 35.91
CA HIS A 811 -6.64 45.65 36.56
C HIS A 811 -7.95 45.47 35.78
N GLY A 812 -8.71 44.55 36.36
CA GLY A 812 -10.02 44.08 36.13
C GLY A 812 -11.14 45.14 36.11
N CYS A 813 -12.24 44.67 35.57
CA CYS A 813 -13.61 44.86 36.09
C CYS A 813 -14.58 44.03 35.29
N GLU A 814 -15.46 43.38 36.00
CA GLU A 814 -16.66 42.74 35.54
C GLU A 814 -17.57 43.71 34.75
N SER A 815 -18.19 43.21 33.66
CA SER A 815 -19.61 43.47 33.42
C SER A 815 -20.07 42.79 32.12
N ASP A 816 -21.23 42.15 32.22
CA ASP A 816 -22.11 41.68 31.17
C ASP A 816 -22.26 42.68 30.02
N ALA A 817 -22.00 42.25 28.80
CA ALA A 817 -22.64 42.82 27.63
C ALA A 817 -22.60 41.85 26.47
N GLY A 818 -23.75 41.55 25.90
CA GLY A 818 -24.01 40.61 24.84
C GLY A 818 -23.14 40.73 23.61
N LEU A 819 -22.75 39.59 23.10
CA LEU A 819 -22.09 39.43 21.83
C LEU A 819 -23.04 39.77 20.66
N PRO A 820 -22.66 40.58 19.71
CA PRO A 820 -23.35 40.65 18.46
C PRO A 820 -23.04 39.42 17.66
N ALA A 821 -24.04 38.62 17.34
CA ALA A 821 -24.01 37.58 16.36
C ALA A 821 -23.69 38.17 14.96
N ASN A 822 -22.41 38.20 14.58
CA ASN A 822 -22.01 38.32 13.20
C ASN A 822 -21.85 36.91 12.63
N GLY A 823 -23.02 36.28 12.40
CA GLY A 823 -23.13 35.19 11.47
C GLY A 823 -22.79 35.69 10.08
N ARG A 824 -21.54 35.48 9.63
CA ARG A 824 -21.34 35.24 8.21
C ARG A 824 -21.98 33.88 7.97
N LYS A 825 -23.22 33.88 7.48
CA LYS A 825 -23.77 32.78 6.75
C LYS A 825 -22.75 32.50 5.66
N SER A 826 -22.08 31.36 5.69
CA SER A 826 -21.53 30.75 4.50
C SER A 826 -22.72 30.70 3.55
N GLU A 827 -22.68 31.42 2.47
CA GLU A 827 -23.57 31.22 1.36
C GLU A 827 -23.46 29.74 1.01
N SER A 828 -24.48 28.96 1.34
CA SER A 828 -24.61 27.59 0.87
C SER A 828 -24.62 27.71 -0.65
N SER A 829 -23.67 27.09 -1.32
CA SER A 829 -23.67 26.93 -2.75
C SER A 829 -25.05 26.43 -3.15
N THR A 830 -25.74 27.19 -3.97
CA THR A 830 -27.09 26.89 -4.49
C THR A 830 -27.02 25.83 -5.59
N GLU A 831 -25.93 25.08 -5.71
CA GLU A 831 -25.80 23.97 -6.65
C GLU A 831 -26.76 22.86 -6.25
N PRO A 832 -27.54 22.31 -7.22
CA PRO A 832 -28.36 21.14 -6.98
C PRO A 832 -27.54 19.99 -6.35
N ALA A 833 -28.10 19.19 -5.48
CA ALA A 833 -27.41 18.09 -4.84
C ALA A 833 -26.78 17.09 -5.85
N CYS A 834 -27.33 17.03 -7.06
CA CYS A 834 -26.83 16.20 -8.17
C CYS A 834 -25.47 16.69 -8.73
N ASP A 835 -25.14 17.98 -8.58
CA ASP A 835 -23.91 18.56 -9.14
C ASP A 835 -22.76 18.66 -8.10
N GLN A 836 -23.02 18.35 -6.85
CA GLN A 836 -21.99 18.40 -5.82
C GLN A 836 -20.95 17.31 -6.05
N PRO A 837 -19.64 17.64 -5.97
CA PRO A 837 -18.59 16.64 -6.15
C PRO A 837 -18.58 15.64 -5.00
N LEU A 838 -18.26 14.39 -5.34
CA LEU A 838 -18.11 13.27 -4.40
C LEU A 838 -16.63 12.96 -4.18
N ARG A 839 -16.28 12.53 -2.96
CA ARG A 839 -14.95 11.99 -2.69
C ARG A 839 -14.76 10.65 -3.39
N VAL A 840 -13.57 10.40 -3.89
CA VAL A 840 -13.20 9.13 -4.53
C VAL A 840 -12.27 8.36 -3.62
N PHE A 841 -12.60 7.10 -3.36
CA PHE A 841 -11.80 6.23 -2.52
C PHE A 841 -11.52 4.91 -3.25
N GLY A 842 -10.23 4.57 -3.41
CA GLY A 842 -9.78 3.31 -3.98
C GLY A 842 -9.46 2.28 -2.91
N PHE A 843 -9.90 1.03 -3.07
CA PHE A 843 -9.59 -0.03 -2.12
C PHE A 843 -8.87 -1.21 -2.78
N HIS A 844 -8.01 -1.88 -2.02
CA HIS A 844 -7.40 -3.15 -2.42
C HIS A 844 -8.44 -4.26 -2.37
N SER A 845 -8.77 -4.84 -3.51
CA SER A 845 -9.75 -5.93 -3.57
C SER A 845 -9.09 -7.29 -3.30
N VAL A 846 -9.91 -8.29 -2.92
CA VAL A 846 -9.45 -9.67 -2.80
C VAL A 846 -9.06 -10.30 -4.15
N ALA A 847 -9.48 -9.70 -5.27
CA ALA A 847 -9.25 -10.24 -6.60
C ALA A 847 -7.85 -9.90 -7.15
N ARG A 848 -7.27 -8.77 -6.74
CA ARG A 848 -6.01 -8.25 -7.31
C ARG A 848 -4.96 -8.03 -6.25
N ILE A 849 -3.70 -7.96 -6.70
CA ILE A 849 -2.63 -7.28 -5.98
C ILE A 849 -2.09 -6.25 -6.95
N HIS A 850 -2.27 -4.96 -6.62
CA HIS A 850 -2.06 -3.86 -7.55
C HIS A 850 -2.76 -4.14 -8.89
N SER A 851 -2.07 -4.13 -10.02
CA SER A 851 -2.63 -4.42 -11.36
C SER A 851 -2.59 -5.90 -11.76
N SER A 852 -1.98 -6.79 -10.94
CA SER A 852 -1.89 -8.21 -11.25
C SER A 852 -3.24 -8.91 -11.15
N TRP A 853 -3.47 -9.92 -11.99
CA TRP A 853 -4.74 -10.66 -12.17
C TRP A 853 -5.93 -9.83 -12.71
N GLY A 854 -5.73 -8.56 -13.06
CA GLY A 854 -6.79 -7.72 -13.61
C GLY A 854 -7.39 -8.28 -14.90
N ASN A 855 -6.53 -8.89 -15.72
CA ASN A 855 -6.81 -9.53 -17.00
C ASN A 855 -7.14 -11.03 -16.92
N VAL A 856 -7.28 -11.63 -15.72
CA VAL A 856 -7.61 -13.04 -15.53
C VAL A 856 -9.10 -13.19 -15.19
N PRO A 857 -9.97 -13.62 -16.13
CA PRO A 857 -11.42 -13.62 -15.92
C PRO A 857 -11.88 -14.48 -14.75
N ALA A 858 -11.16 -15.58 -14.45
CA ALA A 858 -11.47 -16.45 -13.30
C ALA A 858 -11.34 -15.73 -11.94
N VAL A 859 -10.56 -14.64 -11.89
CA VAL A 859 -10.31 -13.84 -10.69
C VAL A 859 -11.11 -12.54 -10.74
N SER A 860 -11.09 -11.80 -11.86
CA SER A 860 -11.74 -10.49 -12.00
C SER A 860 -13.27 -10.56 -11.85
N ARG A 861 -13.92 -11.66 -12.31
CA ARG A 861 -15.37 -11.88 -12.13
C ARG A 861 -15.80 -11.96 -10.66
N ARG A 862 -14.89 -12.22 -9.72
CA ARG A 862 -15.24 -12.30 -8.28
C ARG A 862 -15.45 -10.94 -7.64
N VAL A 863 -14.76 -9.92 -8.15
CA VAL A 863 -14.91 -8.54 -7.72
C VAL A 863 -14.96 -7.70 -8.99
N PRO A 864 -16.16 -7.42 -9.50
CA PRO A 864 -16.34 -6.62 -10.70
C PRO A 864 -15.81 -5.20 -10.49
N GLN A 865 -15.35 -4.59 -11.58
CA GLN A 865 -14.94 -3.20 -11.58
C GLN A 865 -16.19 -2.33 -11.68
N VAL A 866 -16.60 -1.75 -10.55
CA VAL A 866 -17.82 -0.94 -10.42
C VAL A 866 -17.55 0.28 -9.54
N ILE A 867 -18.37 1.31 -9.69
CA ILE A 867 -18.43 2.44 -8.76
C ILE A 867 -19.51 2.13 -7.72
N SER A 868 -19.09 1.91 -6.48
CA SER A 868 -20.02 1.75 -5.34
C SER A 868 -20.40 3.12 -4.80
N ILE A 869 -21.68 3.35 -4.63
CA ILE A 869 -22.29 4.64 -4.19
C ILE A 869 -23.35 4.41 -3.13
N ASN A 870 -23.44 5.36 -2.19
CA ASN A 870 -24.48 5.33 -1.16
C ASN A 870 -25.87 5.56 -1.77
N PRO A 871 -26.94 4.92 -1.25
CA PRO A 871 -28.30 5.10 -1.76
C PRO A 871 -28.74 6.58 -1.82
N ALA A 872 -28.43 7.40 -0.80
CA ALA A 872 -28.81 8.80 -0.79
C ALA A 872 -28.16 9.62 -1.92
N ASP A 873 -26.89 9.34 -2.24
CA ASP A 873 -26.18 9.98 -3.35
C ASP A 873 -26.67 9.49 -4.72
N ALA A 874 -27.04 8.20 -4.79
CA ALA A 874 -27.59 7.58 -5.99
C ALA A 874 -28.97 8.15 -6.33
N ASP A 875 -29.88 8.21 -5.31
CA ASP A 875 -31.22 8.78 -5.45
C ASP A 875 -31.16 10.26 -5.93
N ALA A 876 -30.22 11.05 -5.35
CA ALA A 876 -30.05 12.46 -5.73
C ALA A 876 -29.62 12.64 -7.21
N ARG A 877 -29.08 11.59 -7.85
CA ARG A 877 -28.53 11.59 -9.21
C ARG A 877 -29.31 10.70 -10.19
N ASP A 878 -30.44 10.14 -9.75
CA ASP A 878 -31.24 9.17 -10.53
C ASP A 878 -30.40 7.99 -11.04
N ILE A 879 -29.56 7.43 -10.16
CA ILE A 879 -28.67 6.29 -10.44
C ILE A 879 -29.22 5.04 -9.77
N ALA A 880 -29.38 3.96 -10.54
CA ALA A 880 -29.69 2.62 -10.05
C ALA A 880 -28.45 1.70 -10.16
N THR A 881 -28.48 0.57 -9.45
CA THR A 881 -27.47 -0.48 -9.63
C THR A 881 -27.47 -0.95 -11.06
N ASP A 882 -26.28 -1.18 -11.63
CA ASP A 882 -25.99 -1.56 -13.01
C ASP A 882 -26.17 -0.43 -14.06
N ASP A 883 -26.62 0.77 -13.65
CA ASP A 883 -26.55 1.93 -14.56
C ASP A 883 -25.12 2.25 -14.89
N LEU A 884 -24.85 2.60 -16.15
CA LEU A 884 -23.55 3.10 -16.56
C LEU A 884 -23.40 4.55 -16.11
N VAL A 885 -22.34 4.84 -15.36
CA VAL A 885 -22.07 6.17 -14.80
C VAL A 885 -20.70 6.68 -15.22
N GLU A 886 -20.58 7.98 -15.34
CA GLU A 886 -19.33 8.70 -15.62
C GLU A 886 -18.88 9.46 -14.38
N ALA A 887 -17.66 9.14 -13.95
CA ALA A 887 -16.95 9.90 -12.93
C ALA A 887 -15.88 10.76 -13.62
N SER A 888 -15.90 12.07 -13.41
CA SER A 888 -15.02 13.01 -14.11
C SER A 888 -14.48 14.11 -13.21
N ASN A 889 -13.26 14.55 -13.48
CA ASN A 889 -12.64 15.74 -12.92
C ASN A 889 -11.58 16.29 -13.92
N ARG A 890 -10.78 17.29 -13.53
CA ARG A 890 -9.79 17.91 -14.41
C ARG A 890 -8.71 16.96 -14.94
N PHE A 891 -8.50 15.80 -14.28
CA PHE A 891 -7.47 14.82 -14.68
C PHE A 891 -7.99 13.84 -15.74
N GLY A 892 -9.30 13.58 -15.77
CA GLY A 892 -9.90 12.71 -16.77
C GLY A 892 -11.30 12.25 -16.44
N THR A 893 -11.79 11.31 -17.26
CA THR A 893 -13.11 10.69 -17.15
C THR A 893 -13.00 9.19 -17.20
N LEU A 894 -13.70 8.50 -16.30
CA LEU A 894 -13.88 7.06 -16.38
C LEU A 894 -15.37 6.69 -16.37
N ARG A 895 -15.71 5.58 -17.03
CA ARG A 895 -17.09 5.12 -17.16
C ARG A 895 -17.21 3.65 -16.72
N LEU A 896 -18.03 3.39 -15.72
CA LEU A 896 -18.22 2.06 -15.12
C LEU A 896 -19.68 1.85 -14.71
N PRO A 897 -20.12 0.58 -14.51
CA PRO A 897 -21.39 0.30 -13.87
C PRO A 897 -21.42 0.80 -12.42
N ALA A 898 -22.57 1.29 -11.98
CA ALA A 898 -22.84 1.67 -10.60
C ALA A 898 -23.23 0.45 -9.76
N HIS A 899 -22.87 0.49 -8.46
CA HIS A 899 -23.35 -0.44 -7.44
C HIS A 899 -23.88 0.33 -6.23
N VAL A 900 -25.18 0.43 -6.09
CA VAL A 900 -25.83 1.16 -4.98
C VAL A 900 -25.79 0.29 -3.72
N THR A 901 -25.19 0.80 -2.64
CA THR A 901 -24.96 0.02 -1.41
C THR A 901 -24.86 0.87 -0.15
N GLU A 902 -25.38 0.38 0.98
CA GLU A 902 -25.22 0.96 2.32
C GLU A 902 -23.83 0.70 2.92
N ASP A 903 -22.97 -0.09 2.25
CA ASP A 903 -21.61 -0.39 2.71
C ASP A 903 -20.63 0.78 2.45
N VAL A 904 -21.10 1.89 1.88
CA VAL A 904 -20.34 3.12 1.61
C VAL A 904 -21.08 4.31 2.24
N ILE A 905 -20.34 5.24 2.86
CA ILE A 905 -20.94 6.45 3.46
C ILE A 905 -21.38 7.44 2.36
N ALA A 906 -22.36 8.27 2.68
CA ALA A 906 -22.82 9.34 1.78
C ALA A 906 -21.70 10.36 1.51
N GLY A 907 -21.72 11.00 0.33
CA GLY A 907 -20.70 11.94 -0.13
C GLY A 907 -19.42 11.28 -0.66
N THR A 908 -19.43 9.95 -0.84
CA THR A 908 -18.24 9.18 -1.25
C THR A 908 -18.60 8.11 -2.26
N ILE A 909 -17.78 7.96 -3.30
CA ILE A 909 -17.79 6.80 -4.19
C ILE A 909 -16.55 5.94 -3.96
N VAL A 910 -16.73 4.63 -4.13
CA VAL A 910 -15.67 3.65 -3.84
C VAL A 910 -15.52 2.69 -5.01
N MET A 911 -14.28 2.42 -5.42
CA MET A 911 -14.00 1.46 -6.49
C MET A 911 -12.76 0.61 -6.19
N PRO A 912 -12.66 -0.64 -6.74
CA PRO A 912 -11.45 -1.45 -6.65
C PRO A 912 -10.30 -0.79 -7.42
N GLN A 913 -9.13 -0.64 -6.79
CA GLN A 913 -7.93 -0.13 -7.47
C GLN A 913 -7.17 -1.22 -8.23
N GLY A 914 -6.28 -0.82 -9.15
CA GLY A 914 -5.40 -1.70 -9.92
C GLY A 914 -6.03 -2.25 -11.19
N ALA A 915 -7.17 -1.74 -11.64
CA ALA A 915 -7.67 -2.01 -12.99
C ALA A 915 -6.75 -1.36 -14.02
N TRP A 916 -6.60 -2.03 -15.16
CA TRP A 916 -5.84 -1.47 -16.28
C TRP A 916 -6.64 -0.38 -16.97
N TRP A 917 -5.96 0.65 -17.42
CA TRP A 917 -6.57 1.71 -18.21
C TRP A 917 -6.94 1.20 -19.61
N GLN A 918 -8.15 1.55 -20.08
CA GLN A 918 -8.63 1.18 -21.41
C GLN A 918 -9.43 2.32 -21.99
N ALA A 919 -8.99 2.82 -23.14
CA ALA A 919 -9.76 3.82 -23.87
C ALA A 919 -11.04 3.23 -24.47
N GLU A 920 -12.13 4.00 -24.44
CA GLU A 920 -13.37 3.64 -25.11
C GLU A 920 -13.13 3.34 -26.60
N GLY A 921 -13.75 2.28 -27.13
CA GLY A 921 -13.62 1.85 -28.53
C GLY A 921 -12.28 1.19 -28.89
N ARG A 922 -11.39 0.92 -27.93
CA ARG A 922 -10.16 0.12 -28.12
C ARG A 922 -10.31 -1.24 -27.48
N SER A 923 -10.03 -2.32 -28.24
CA SER A 923 -10.07 -3.69 -27.72
C SER A 923 -8.98 -3.92 -26.68
N MET A 924 -9.30 -4.65 -25.59
CA MET A 924 -8.34 -5.16 -24.61
C MET A 924 -7.40 -6.23 -25.15
N GLN A 925 -7.69 -6.84 -26.31
CA GLN A 925 -6.87 -7.91 -26.85
C GLN A 925 -5.56 -7.35 -27.40
N ASN A 926 -4.52 -7.44 -26.58
CA ASN A 926 -3.15 -7.11 -26.93
C ASN A 926 -2.50 -8.25 -27.76
N THR A 927 -3.13 -8.63 -28.87
CA THR A 927 -2.52 -9.61 -29.78
C THR A 927 -1.52 -8.83 -30.64
N PRO A 928 -0.22 -9.12 -30.55
CA PRO A 928 0.77 -8.51 -31.42
C PRO A 928 0.41 -8.80 -32.88
N GLY A 929 0.16 -7.77 -33.69
CA GLY A 929 -0.19 -7.89 -35.08
C GLY A 929 -1.65 -7.60 -35.48
N ALA A 930 -2.56 -7.35 -34.55
CA ALA A 930 -3.90 -6.89 -34.88
C ALA A 930 -3.86 -5.37 -35.14
N ALA A 931 -3.83 -4.97 -36.42
CA ALA A 931 -3.92 -3.59 -36.84
C ALA A 931 -5.30 -3.00 -36.45
N SER A 932 -5.35 -2.16 -35.42
CA SER A 932 -6.49 -1.28 -35.19
C SER A 932 -6.27 0.03 -35.94
N ASP A 933 -6.98 0.17 -37.05
CA ASP A 933 -6.99 1.32 -37.89
C ASP A 933 -7.91 2.39 -37.26
N ARG A 934 -7.37 3.21 -36.34
CA ARG A 934 -7.95 4.49 -35.96
C ARG A 934 -6.88 5.42 -35.42
N THR A 935 -6.75 6.52 -36.11
CA THR A 935 -5.94 7.74 -35.97
C THR A 935 -5.30 8.02 -34.60
N ALA A 936 -3.98 8.21 -34.63
CA ALA A 936 -3.09 8.58 -33.53
C ALA A 936 -3.28 10.05 -33.02
N ASP A 937 -4.30 10.78 -33.49
CA ASP A 937 -4.41 12.22 -33.33
C ASP A 937 -5.49 12.71 -32.33
N ALA A 938 -6.11 11.80 -31.55
CA ALA A 938 -6.98 12.28 -30.47
C ALA A 938 -6.11 12.58 -29.23
N ASP A 939 -6.17 13.81 -28.74
CA ASP A 939 -5.57 14.19 -27.46
C ASP A 939 -5.93 13.15 -26.39
N ALA A 940 -4.94 12.53 -25.74
CA ALA A 940 -5.17 11.50 -24.73
C ALA A 940 -6.04 12.00 -23.56
N ALA A 941 -6.16 13.32 -23.40
CA ALA A 941 -7.01 13.96 -22.39
C ALA A 941 -8.53 13.82 -22.66
N GLU A 942 -8.93 13.53 -23.90
CA GLU A 942 -10.34 13.35 -24.29
C GLU A 942 -10.79 11.88 -24.25
N LEU A 943 -9.89 10.94 -23.96
CA LEU A 943 -10.24 9.52 -23.95
C LEU A 943 -10.91 9.12 -22.62
N ILE A 944 -12.10 8.53 -22.73
CA ILE A 944 -12.82 7.97 -21.59
C ILE A 944 -12.20 6.61 -21.25
N ASP A 945 -11.84 6.42 -19.97
CA ASP A 945 -11.37 5.13 -19.45
C ASP A 945 -12.56 4.23 -19.12
N VAL A 946 -12.70 3.11 -19.82
CA VAL A 946 -13.70 2.07 -19.57
C VAL A 946 -13.11 0.84 -18.86
N GLY A 947 -11.80 0.80 -18.63
CA GLY A 947 -11.12 -0.24 -17.84
C GLY A 947 -11.26 0.00 -16.33
N GLY A 948 -11.43 1.25 -15.93
CA GLY A 948 -11.64 1.66 -14.55
C GLY A 948 -10.36 1.84 -13.73
N CYS A 949 -9.29 2.34 -14.34
CA CYS A 949 -8.10 2.76 -13.64
C CYS A 949 -8.39 4.01 -12.80
N ILE A 950 -8.48 3.86 -11.49
CA ILE A 950 -8.81 4.98 -10.58
C ILE A 950 -7.85 6.16 -10.74
N ASN A 951 -6.61 5.92 -11.15
CA ASN A 951 -5.60 6.96 -11.33
C ASN A 951 -5.86 7.87 -12.55
N THR A 952 -6.89 7.59 -13.33
CA THR A 952 -7.48 8.54 -14.30
C THR A 952 -8.03 9.80 -13.60
N LEU A 953 -8.46 9.67 -12.33
CA LEU A 953 -9.05 10.76 -11.54
C LEU A 953 -8.11 11.34 -10.48
N THR A 954 -6.99 10.69 -10.16
CA THR A 954 -6.10 11.11 -9.08
C THR A 954 -5.04 12.10 -9.54
N THR A 955 -4.50 12.89 -8.62
CA THR A 955 -3.49 13.91 -8.90
C THR A 955 -2.08 13.34 -8.96
N SER A 956 -1.19 13.95 -9.74
CA SER A 956 0.26 13.73 -9.69
C SER A 956 0.99 14.64 -8.69
N ARG A 957 0.28 15.54 -7.99
CA ARG A 957 0.86 16.36 -6.92
C ARG A 957 1.25 15.48 -5.73
N PRO A 958 2.50 15.47 -5.29
CA PRO A 958 2.94 14.68 -4.14
C PRO A 958 2.50 15.30 -2.81
N SER A 959 2.49 14.47 -1.75
CA SER A 959 2.30 14.97 -0.38
C SER A 959 3.47 15.83 0.11
N PRO A 960 3.25 16.77 1.05
CA PRO A 960 4.19 17.87 1.31
C PRO A 960 5.48 17.47 2.03
N LEU A 961 5.50 16.42 2.85
CA LEU A 961 6.70 15.99 3.59
C LEU A 961 7.38 14.80 2.94
N ALA A 962 6.61 13.78 2.62
CA ALA A 962 7.14 12.52 2.11
C ALA A 962 7.31 12.51 0.59
N PHE A 963 6.78 13.48 -0.13
CA PHE A 963 6.64 13.45 -1.58
C PHE A 963 5.97 12.15 -2.06
N GLY A 964 5.02 11.66 -1.28
CA GLY A 964 4.33 10.41 -1.52
C GLY A 964 3.05 10.56 -2.33
N ASN A 965 2.43 9.43 -2.65
CA ASN A 965 1.19 9.37 -3.42
C ASN A 965 -0.05 9.62 -2.53
N PRO A 966 -0.78 10.75 -2.68
CA PRO A 966 -2.00 11.04 -1.93
C PRO A 966 -3.26 10.51 -2.65
N GLN A 967 -3.21 9.32 -3.22
CA GLN A 967 -4.22 8.75 -4.12
C GLN A 967 -5.65 8.72 -3.56
N HIS A 968 -5.83 8.81 -2.23
CA HIS A 968 -7.14 8.82 -1.58
C HIS A 968 -7.69 10.24 -1.33
N THR A 969 -6.90 11.28 -1.62
CA THR A 969 -7.38 12.65 -1.74
C THR A 969 -7.77 12.89 -3.18
N CYS A 970 -9.04 12.68 -3.49
CA CYS A 970 -9.58 12.80 -4.84
C CYS A 970 -11.07 13.17 -4.79
N TRP A 971 -11.50 13.99 -5.74
CA TRP A 971 -12.89 14.43 -5.90
C TRP A 971 -13.29 14.31 -7.36
N CYS A 972 -14.58 13.99 -7.61
CA CYS A 972 -15.12 13.95 -8.97
C CYS A 972 -16.60 14.35 -9.00
N HIS A 973 -17.09 14.72 -10.16
CA HIS A 973 -18.52 14.76 -10.47
C HIS A 973 -18.94 13.37 -10.96
N LEU A 974 -20.15 12.95 -10.60
CA LEU A 974 -20.70 11.66 -11.00
C LEU A 974 -22.07 11.88 -11.64
N HIS A 975 -22.23 11.39 -12.87
CA HIS A 975 -23.45 11.49 -13.63
C HIS A 975 -23.83 10.14 -14.23
N ARG A 976 -25.15 9.92 -14.41
CA ARG A 976 -25.64 8.78 -15.18
C ARG A 976 -25.30 9.00 -16.65
N HIS A 977 -24.72 7.98 -17.30
CA HIS A 977 -24.48 8.03 -18.73
C HIS A 977 -25.78 7.79 -19.52
N MET A 978 -26.16 8.75 -20.39
CA MET A 978 -27.44 8.75 -21.13
C MET A 978 -27.33 8.18 -22.55
N GLY A 979 -26.36 7.33 -22.86
CA GLY A 979 -26.10 6.86 -24.23
C GLY A 979 -26.10 5.35 -24.43
N THR A 980 -26.91 4.93 -25.36
CA THR A 980 -27.00 3.68 -26.15
C THR A 980 -26.89 2.32 -25.44
N GLU A 981 -27.97 1.55 -25.53
CA GLU A 981 -28.22 0.16 -25.11
C GLU A 981 -27.20 -0.90 -25.65
N ALA A 982 -26.17 -0.50 -26.37
CA ALA A 982 -25.24 -1.40 -27.04
C ALA A 982 -24.12 -1.97 -26.15
N TYR A 983 -23.80 -1.35 -25.03
CA TYR A 983 -22.60 -1.72 -24.25
C TYR A 983 -22.74 -3.03 -23.44
N LEU A 984 -23.93 -3.36 -22.96
CA LEU A 984 -24.15 -4.58 -22.15
C LEU A 984 -24.13 -5.87 -22.97
N SER A 985 -24.30 -5.80 -24.29
CA SER A 985 -24.31 -6.97 -25.16
C SER A 985 -22.91 -7.47 -25.57
N GLU A 986 -21.89 -6.64 -25.53
CA GLU A 986 -20.52 -6.99 -25.94
C GLU A 986 -19.65 -7.53 -24.79
N THR A 987 -19.98 -7.22 -23.53
CA THR A 987 -19.26 -7.76 -22.35
C THR A 987 -19.77 -9.12 -21.89
N ALA A 988 -20.91 -9.57 -22.40
CA ALA A 988 -21.42 -10.92 -22.22
C ALA A 988 -20.76 -11.87 -23.24
N HIS A 989 -19.55 -12.31 -23.00
CA HIS A 989 -18.97 -13.43 -23.75
C HIS A 989 -19.82 -14.69 -23.56
N PRO A 990 -20.14 -15.42 -24.63
CA PRO A 990 -20.85 -16.70 -24.52
C PRO A 990 -20.01 -17.69 -23.69
N ALA A 991 -20.71 -18.51 -22.94
CA ALA A 991 -20.24 -19.51 -21.99
C ALA A 991 -19.19 -20.50 -22.53
#